data_0822451ed4716b950fe6db0a0b1f43f8
#
_entry.id   0822451ed4716b950fe6db0a0b1f43f8
#
_cell.length_a   1.000
_cell.length_b   1.000
_cell.length_c   1.000
_cell.angle_alpha   90.00
_cell.angle_beta   90.00
_cell.angle_gamma   90.00
#
_symmetry.space_group_name_H-M   'P 1'
#
loop_
_entity.id
_entity.type
_entity.pdbx_description
1 polymer ?
#
loop_
_entity_poly.entity_id
_entity_poly.type
_entity_poly.pdbx_seq_one_letter_code
_entity_poly.pdbx_strand_id
1 'polypeptide(L)'
;MELKDKIQKQLLKVKSPSRYIGGEFNSVVKDKSKVDVRFAFCFPDAYDVGMSHIGMKILYSLKNARENWWCERVFAPWPDYEALMRENDIPLYGLESLDPIKEFDFIGFTIQYELCYTNILNMLDLAGLPVPAAERSEDDPIVIAGGPCVCNPEPLCDFIDLFVIGEGEEANLELMELYEQMKKSGEYTKQSFLERAAQIGGIYVPSFYDVSYKEDGRIESVVPNRAGVPEKVTKRIIADFDKVFYPEKFVIPFSEIVHDRSVVEVLRGCIRGCRFCQAGFIYRPFREKRADTILKEAKCLCSSSGYEELSLASLSTSDHYDIEGVLSKMTGYTEGERINLALPSMRIDRFNKELMEQLSKVRKSGLTFAPEAGTARLRDVINKNLTEDEIMSACCTAFEGGYAGVKLYFMLGLPTETDEDIIGIADLAKRIADLYFNMKDRPRGQKLSISISCATFVPKPFTPFQFEPQISVDEINRRQKLLLDCVKGKRYINVSYHNYKISVLEAALAKGDRRQGAVIKRAWELGCKFDGWDELYNFDAWMQAFADTNTDIEFYSHRGSAYDEQMPWEHLDYMVTKEFLIRENKKAHEGIATKNCREGCSGCGVNKAAGKECFADEKSGALTSSVPAQATAEVPHGEPLANKKPVRVFFEKKGRAVYISHLDLLRAMQRALKRSELPVWYSEGFNPRIYLNFPLALSLGVEGTREPMDFYIVEDISFEEIVSRLNGELPEGLCAVGAAAPVHLNKEIGFAEYTLTYSGSMADVKAALDSFMAQEKIEVEKRSKKKGMITVDIKPYVEIKGVSEGDSVY
;
A
#
# COMPACT_ATOMS: atom_id res chain seq x y z
N MET A 1 -19.37 -28.54 -10.44
CA MET A 1 -19.71 -27.19 -9.96
C MET A 1 -18.60 -26.28 -10.49
N GLU A 2 -18.97 -25.22 -11.18
CA GLU A 2 -18.01 -24.26 -11.69
C GLU A 2 -17.21 -23.60 -10.58
N LEU A 3 -15.99 -23.15 -10.85
CA LEU A 3 -15.11 -22.53 -9.86
C LEU A 3 -15.80 -21.32 -9.19
N LYS A 4 -16.47 -20.49 -9.99
CA LYS A 4 -17.23 -19.33 -9.53
C LYS A 4 -18.26 -19.70 -8.45
N ASP A 5 -18.98 -20.79 -8.64
CA ASP A 5 -19.97 -21.25 -7.64
C ASP A 5 -19.30 -21.73 -6.35
N LYS A 6 -18.14 -22.42 -6.47
CA LYS A 6 -17.36 -22.83 -5.29
C LYS A 6 -16.92 -21.61 -4.49
N ILE A 7 -16.38 -20.59 -5.16
CA ILE A 7 -15.94 -19.33 -4.53
C ILE A 7 -17.12 -18.69 -3.79
N GLN A 8 -18.23 -18.44 -4.48
CA GLN A 8 -19.38 -17.72 -3.92
C GLN A 8 -19.94 -18.40 -2.66
N LYS A 9 -19.98 -19.72 -2.63
CA LYS A 9 -20.46 -20.48 -1.45
C LYS A 9 -19.63 -20.30 -0.20
N GLN A 10 -18.35 -19.94 -0.33
CA GLN A 10 -17.44 -19.76 0.81
C GLN A 10 -17.38 -18.32 1.31
N LEU A 11 -17.68 -17.33 0.45
CA LEU A 11 -17.45 -15.92 0.76
C LEU A 11 -18.17 -15.39 2.00
N LEU A 12 -19.37 -15.87 2.30
CA LEU A 12 -20.10 -15.44 3.50
C LEU A 12 -19.56 -16.03 4.81
N LYS A 13 -18.61 -16.97 4.72
CA LYS A 13 -17.97 -17.58 5.89
C LYS A 13 -16.70 -16.82 6.34
N VAL A 14 -16.23 -15.84 5.55
CA VAL A 14 -15.03 -15.07 5.84
C VAL A 14 -15.35 -13.67 6.37
N LYS A 15 -14.39 -13.07 7.08
CA LYS A 15 -14.60 -11.75 7.72
C LYS A 15 -14.78 -10.61 6.73
N SER A 16 -14.12 -10.66 5.57
CA SER A 16 -14.10 -9.56 4.59
C SER A 16 -14.24 -10.10 3.16
N PRO A 17 -15.43 -10.58 2.78
CA PRO A 17 -15.63 -11.22 1.48
C PRO A 17 -15.41 -10.28 0.30
N SER A 18 -15.58 -8.97 0.47
CA SER A 18 -15.33 -7.95 -0.56
C SER A 18 -13.90 -7.93 -1.12
N ARG A 19 -12.94 -8.54 -0.41
CA ARG A 19 -11.55 -8.68 -0.86
C ARG A 19 -11.39 -9.66 -2.03
N TYR A 20 -12.36 -10.56 -2.26
CA TYR A 20 -12.23 -11.76 -3.09
C TYR A 20 -13.23 -11.83 -4.25
N ILE A 21 -14.04 -10.79 -4.45
CA ILE A 21 -15.15 -10.81 -5.40
C ILE A 21 -14.82 -10.19 -6.77
N GLY A 22 -13.84 -9.26 -6.84
CA GLY A 22 -13.65 -8.44 -8.03
C GLY A 22 -14.86 -7.53 -8.35
N GLY A 23 -14.94 -7.04 -9.60
CA GLY A 23 -16.06 -6.21 -10.06
C GLY A 23 -16.07 -4.78 -9.51
N GLU A 24 -14.93 -4.31 -8.99
CA GLU A 24 -14.77 -2.94 -8.51
C GLU A 24 -14.86 -1.95 -9.68
N PHE A 25 -15.28 -0.74 -9.37
CA PHE A 25 -15.35 0.32 -10.37
C PHE A 25 -13.98 0.59 -11.02
N ASN A 26 -13.94 0.75 -12.33
CA ASN A 26 -12.73 0.85 -13.15
C ASN A 26 -11.88 -0.44 -13.26
N SER A 27 -12.33 -1.59 -12.78
CA SER A 27 -11.65 -2.85 -13.08
C SER A 27 -11.76 -3.17 -14.57
N VAL A 28 -10.70 -3.75 -15.17
CA VAL A 28 -10.63 -4.01 -16.59
C VAL A 28 -10.96 -5.48 -16.85
N VAL A 29 -12.10 -5.75 -17.47
CA VAL A 29 -12.50 -7.08 -17.89
C VAL A 29 -12.43 -7.16 -19.42
N LYS A 30 -11.79 -8.21 -19.96
CA LYS A 30 -11.61 -8.40 -21.39
C LYS A 30 -12.19 -9.73 -21.86
N ASP A 31 -12.47 -9.81 -23.16
CA ASP A 31 -12.86 -11.04 -23.82
C ASP A 31 -11.63 -11.92 -24.02
N LYS A 32 -11.57 -13.07 -23.33
CA LYS A 32 -10.44 -14.02 -23.38
C LYS A 32 -10.05 -14.43 -24.79
N SER A 33 -11.01 -14.51 -25.71
CA SER A 33 -10.76 -14.90 -27.10
C SER A 33 -9.94 -13.89 -27.91
N LYS A 34 -9.80 -12.65 -27.36
CA LYS A 34 -9.05 -11.54 -27.97
C LYS A 34 -7.75 -11.21 -27.24
N VAL A 35 -7.40 -12.00 -26.23
CA VAL A 35 -6.23 -11.77 -25.39
C VAL A 35 -5.11 -12.71 -25.81
N ASP A 36 -3.97 -12.14 -26.16
CA ASP A 36 -2.76 -12.88 -26.54
C ASP A 36 -1.86 -13.19 -25.31
N VAL A 37 -1.88 -12.31 -24.28
CA VAL A 37 -1.06 -12.46 -23.09
C VAL A 37 -1.86 -12.15 -21.83
N ARG A 38 -1.85 -13.08 -20.88
CA ARG A 38 -2.49 -12.94 -19.58
C ARG A 38 -1.43 -12.81 -18.48
N PHE A 39 -1.59 -11.82 -17.63
CA PHE A 39 -0.66 -11.48 -16.55
C PHE A 39 -1.38 -11.46 -15.19
N ALA A 40 -1.06 -12.37 -14.29
CA ALA A 40 -1.49 -12.34 -12.91
C ALA A 40 -0.57 -11.43 -12.10
N PHE A 41 -1.04 -10.23 -11.75
CA PHE A 41 -0.26 -9.29 -10.96
C PHE A 41 -0.51 -9.53 -9.47
N CYS A 42 0.44 -10.20 -8.83
CA CYS A 42 0.37 -10.68 -7.48
C CYS A 42 0.98 -9.69 -6.49
N PHE A 43 0.23 -9.35 -5.45
CA PHE A 43 0.73 -8.66 -4.28
C PHE A 43 0.77 -9.65 -3.11
N PRO A 44 1.96 -9.99 -2.58
CA PRO A 44 2.10 -11.04 -1.57
C PRO A 44 1.76 -10.55 -0.15
N ASP A 45 0.63 -9.87 -0.01
CA ASP A 45 0.03 -9.44 1.24
C ASP A 45 -1.48 -9.27 1.05
N ALA A 46 -2.20 -8.88 2.11
CA ALA A 46 -3.64 -8.69 2.10
C ALA A 46 -4.09 -7.64 1.06
N TYR A 47 -5.31 -7.82 0.56
CA TYR A 47 -5.97 -6.93 -0.41
C TYR A 47 -5.88 -5.44 -0.03
N ASP A 48 -6.11 -5.10 1.25
CA ASP A 48 -6.15 -3.70 1.70
C ASP A 48 -4.78 -3.01 1.60
N VAL A 49 -3.70 -3.77 1.75
CA VAL A 49 -2.33 -3.30 1.58
C VAL A 49 -2.01 -3.17 0.09
N GLY A 50 -2.28 -4.23 -0.69
CA GLY A 50 -1.98 -4.27 -2.12
C GLY A 50 -2.76 -3.25 -2.93
N MET A 51 -4.06 -3.05 -2.65
CA MET A 51 -4.87 -2.02 -3.30
C MET A 51 -4.46 -0.58 -2.94
N SER A 52 -3.68 -0.42 -1.88
CA SER A 52 -3.09 0.88 -1.51
C SER A 52 -1.80 1.18 -2.27
N HIS A 53 -1.18 0.17 -2.90
CA HIS A 53 0.12 0.27 -3.54
C HIS A 53 0.04 0.94 -4.92
N ILE A 54 0.69 2.12 -5.07
CA ILE A 54 0.62 2.93 -6.30
C ILE A 54 1.27 2.24 -7.50
N GLY A 55 2.41 1.56 -7.30
CA GLY A 55 3.10 0.83 -8.37
C GLY A 55 2.25 -0.28 -8.98
N MET A 56 1.44 -0.97 -8.17
CA MET A 56 0.49 -1.95 -8.68
C MET A 56 -0.58 -1.29 -9.56
N LYS A 57 -1.13 -0.15 -9.14
CA LYS A 57 -2.12 0.61 -9.93
C LYS A 57 -1.57 1.09 -11.26
N ILE A 58 -0.31 1.59 -11.27
CA ILE A 58 0.36 2.06 -12.49
C ILE A 58 0.59 0.88 -13.46
N LEU A 59 1.23 -0.19 -13.00
CA LEU A 59 1.59 -1.33 -13.87
C LEU A 59 0.38 -2.15 -14.34
N TYR A 60 -0.68 -2.25 -13.51
CA TYR A 60 -1.96 -2.83 -13.91
C TYR A 60 -2.58 -2.04 -15.06
N SER A 61 -2.65 -0.72 -14.92
CA SER A 61 -3.24 0.15 -15.94
C SER A 61 -2.39 0.18 -17.23
N LEU A 62 -1.07 0.20 -17.09
CA LEU A 62 -0.12 0.19 -18.20
C LEU A 62 -0.29 -1.07 -19.07
N LYS A 63 -0.31 -2.25 -18.45
CA LYS A 63 -0.50 -3.52 -19.17
C LYS A 63 -1.88 -3.60 -19.83
N ASN A 64 -2.92 -3.16 -19.13
CA ASN A 64 -4.29 -3.17 -19.63
C ASN A 64 -4.58 -2.10 -20.69
N ALA A 65 -3.70 -1.13 -20.90
CA ALA A 65 -3.79 -0.18 -22.01
C ALA A 65 -3.61 -0.84 -23.39
N ARG A 66 -2.99 -2.03 -23.47
CA ARG A 66 -2.92 -2.84 -24.69
C ARG A 66 -4.19 -3.68 -24.82
N GLU A 67 -4.85 -3.66 -25.97
CA GLU A 67 -6.14 -4.36 -26.18
C GLU A 67 -6.00 -5.88 -26.05
N ASN A 68 -4.91 -6.44 -26.53
CA ASN A 68 -4.64 -7.87 -26.58
C ASN A 68 -3.87 -8.42 -25.36
N TRP A 69 -3.62 -7.62 -24.32
CA TRP A 69 -3.05 -8.07 -23.06
C TRP A 69 -4.06 -7.89 -21.94
N TRP A 70 -4.11 -8.84 -21.01
CA TRP A 70 -4.99 -8.74 -19.84
C TRP A 70 -4.21 -8.97 -18.55
N CYS A 71 -4.11 -7.93 -17.75
CA CYS A 71 -3.51 -7.97 -16.42
C CYS A 71 -4.62 -8.02 -15.37
N GLU A 72 -4.56 -9.01 -14.50
CA GLU A 72 -5.54 -9.23 -13.44
C GLU A 72 -4.83 -9.14 -12.07
N ARG A 73 -5.57 -8.66 -11.06
CA ARG A 73 -5.04 -8.48 -9.70
C ARG A 73 -5.21 -9.75 -8.88
N VAL A 74 -4.19 -10.06 -8.09
CA VAL A 74 -4.16 -11.21 -7.19
C VAL A 74 -3.56 -10.79 -5.86
N PHE A 75 -4.16 -11.18 -4.75
CA PHE A 75 -3.67 -10.89 -3.41
C PHE A 75 -3.52 -12.17 -2.59
N ALA A 76 -2.64 -12.16 -1.60
CA ALA A 76 -2.53 -13.27 -0.67
C ALA A 76 -3.86 -13.39 0.12
N PRO A 77 -4.51 -14.58 0.11
CA PRO A 77 -5.74 -14.78 0.84
C PRO A 77 -5.45 -14.79 2.35
N TRP A 78 -6.29 -14.09 3.12
CA TRP A 78 -6.19 -14.11 4.58
C TRP A 78 -6.43 -15.53 5.10
N PRO A 79 -5.87 -15.93 6.27
CA PRO A 79 -5.92 -17.32 6.75
C PRO A 79 -7.30 -17.95 6.83
N ASP A 80 -8.36 -17.17 7.12
CA ASP A 80 -9.73 -17.68 7.17
C ASP A 80 -10.25 -18.12 5.78
N TYR A 81 -9.91 -17.36 4.73
CA TYR A 81 -10.28 -17.71 3.37
C TYR A 81 -9.37 -18.80 2.79
N GLU A 82 -8.06 -18.72 3.06
CA GLU A 82 -7.12 -19.76 2.63
C GLU A 82 -7.53 -21.16 3.12
N ALA A 83 -7.95 -21.27 4.39
CA ALA A 83 -8.42 -22.54 4.93
C ALA A 83 -9.60 -23.10 4.13
N LEU A 84 -10.56 -22.23 3.78
CA LEU A 84 -11.72 -22.63 2.95
C LEU A 84 -11.32 -22.95 1.50
N MET A 85 -10.36 -22.26 0.94
CA MET A 85 -9.82 -22.56 -0.40
C MET A 85 -9.23 -23.98 -0.42
N ARG A 86 -8.39 -24.33 0.56
CA ARG A 86 -7.80 -25.65 0.67
C ARG A 86 -8.84 -26.75 0.92
N GLU A 87 -9.81 -26.51 1.81
CA GLU A 87 -10.87 -27.46 2.11
C GLU A 87 -11.78 -27.77 0.91
N ASN A 88 -11.97 -26.82 0.01
CA ASN A 88 -12.93 -26.91 -1.10
C ASN A 88 -12.24 -26.99 -2.48
N ASP A 89 -10.94 -27.22 -2.55
CA ASP A 89 -10.16 -27.28 -3.79
C ASP A 89 -10.39 -26.04 -4.67
N ILE A 90 -10.28 -24.85 -4.08
CA ILE A 90 -10.34 -23.58 -4.77
C ILE A 90 -8.90 -23.11 -5.00
N PRO A 91 -8.39 -23.08 -6.25
CA PRO A 91 -7.07 -22.56 -6.53
C PRO A 91 -7.02 -21.03 -6.38
N LEU A 92 -5.82 -20.45 -6.26
CA LEU A 92 -5.64 -19.01 -6.33
C LEU A 92 -6.05 -18.48 -7.71
N TYR A 93 -6.78 -17.37 -7.75
CA TYR A 93 -7.43 -16.87 -8.96
C TYR A 93 -7.26 -15.36 -9.15
N GLY A 94 -7.38 -14.88 -10.39
CA GLY A 94 -7.45 -13.47 -10.75
C GLY A 94 -8.80 -12.87 -10.35
N LEU A 95 -8.81 -11.65 -9.80
CA LEU A 95 -10.06 -11.02 -9.33
C LEU A 95 -11.00 -10.61 -10.46
N GLU A 96 -10.48 -10.31 -11.63
CA GLU A 96 -11.29 -9.87 -12.77
C GLU A 96 -12.07 -11.01 -13.40
N SER A 97 -11.40 -12.11 -13.73
CA SER A 97 -12.01 -13.28 -14.39
C SER A 97 -12.53 -14.34 -13.42
N LEU A 98 -11.95 -14.46 -12.25
CA LEU A 98 -12.05 -15.58 -11.30
C LEU A 98 -11.45 -16.88 -11.87
N ASP A 99 -10.53 -16.79 -12.82
CA ASP A 99 -9.80 -17.95 -13.34
C ASP A 99 -8.60 -18.31 -12.49
N PRO A 100 -8.22 -19.60 -12.42
CA PRO A 100 -6.98 -20.02 -11.76
C PRO A 100 -5.77 -19.33 -12.39
N ILE A 101 -4.87 -18.78 -11.56
CA ILE A 101 -3.68 -18.07 -12.09
C ILE A 101 -2.67 -19.01 -12.76
N LYS A 102 -2.79 -20.30 -12.56
CA LYS A 102 -2.01 -21.31 -13.30
C LYS A 102 -2.30 -21.28 -14.80
N GLU A 103 -3.45 -20.77 -15.24
CA GLU A 103 -3.86 -20.66 -16.65
C GLU A 103 -3.33 -19.40 -17.33
N PHE A 104 -2.55 -18.57 -16.62
CA PHE A 104 -1.98 -17.33 -17.14
C PHE A 104 -0.59 -17.58 -17.74
N ASP A 105 -0.10 -16.64 -18.56
CA ASP A 105 1.23 -16.70 -19.14
C ASP A 105 2.30 -16.23 -18.13
N PHE A 106 1.96 -15.25 -17.32
CA PHE A 106 2.85 -14.68 -16.30
C PHE A 106 2.19 -14.63 -14.93
N ILE A 107 2.98 -14.89 -13.91
CA ILE A 107 2.69 -14.59 -12.51
C ILE A 107 3.75 -13.63 -12.02
N GLY A 108 3.37 -12.36 -11.81
CA GLY A 108 4.30 -11.29 -11.43
C GLY A 108 4.09 -10.80 -10.01
N PHE A 109 5.09 -10.96 -9.16
CA PHE A 109 5.08 -10.47 -7.78
C PHE A 109 5.71 -9.10 -7.67
N THR A 110 5.07 -8.19 -6.90
CA THR A 110 5.70 -6.94 -6.48
C THR A 110 6.08 -7.03 -5.00
N ILE A 111 7.38 -7.06 -4.72
CA ILE A 111 7.94 -7.35 -3.40
C ILE A 111 8.34 -6.04 -2.72
N GLN A 112 7.61 -5.64 -1.68
CA GLN A 112 7.79 -4.36 -1.01
C GLN A 112 8.70 -4.44 0.22
N TYR A 113 8.77 -5.60 0.86
CA TYR A 113 9.61 -5.87 2.01
C TYR A 113 9.81 -7.39 2.20
N GLU A 114 10.82 -7.75 2.98
CA GLU A 114 11.30 -9.13 3.05
C GLU A 114 10.32 -10.07 3.76
N LEU A 115 9.49 -9.54 4.67
CA LEU A 115 8.58 -10.37 5.48
C LEU A 115 7.34 -10.88 4.73
N CYS A 116 7.29 -10.69 3.41
CA CYS A 116 6.29 -11.30 2.55
C CYS A 116 6.80 -12.53 1.75
N TYR A 117 8.04 -12.97 1.97
CA TYR A 117 8.65 -14.03 1.18
C TYR A 117 7.90 -15.36 1.30
N THR A 118 7.48 -15.75 2.51
CA THR A 118 6.65 -16.94 2.74
C THR A 118 5.28 -16.86 2.06
N ASN A 119 4.71 -15.65 1.93
CA ASN A 119 3.45 -15.46 1.20
C ASN A 119 3.60 -15.76 -0.30
N ILE A 120 4.77 -15.48 -0.90
CA ILE A 120 5.05 -15.80 -2.30
C ILE A 120 4.96 -17.32 -2.51
N LEU A 121 5.63 -18.09 -1.64
CA LEU A 121 5.60 -19.54 -1.70
C LEU A 121 4.18 -20.08 -1.50
N ASN A 122 3.46 -19.52 -0.53
CA ASN A 122 2.07 -19.90 -0.25
C ASN A 122 1.13 -19.59 -1.43
N MET A 123 1.34 -18.49 -2.13
CA MET A 123 0.55 -18.13 -3.32
C MET A 123 0.85 -19.05 -4.50
N LEU A 124 2.10 -19.46 -4.69
CA LEU A 124 2.49 -20.44 -5.72
C LEU A 124 1.86 -21.81 -5.44
N ASP A 125 1.90 -22.27 -4.19
CA ASP A 125 1.28 -23.52 -3.77
C ASP A 125 -0.25 -23.49 -3.95
N LEU A 126 -0.92 -22.42 -3.53
CA LEU A 126 -2.36 -22.22 -3.75
C LEU A 126 -2.74 -22.12 -5.22
N ALA A 127 -1.83 -21.67 -6.07
CA ALA A 127 -2.00 -21.70 -7.52
C ALA A 127 -1.88 -23.12 -8.13
N GLY A 128 -1.42 -24.11 -7.34
CA GLY A 128 -1.15 -25.46 -7.81
C GLY A 128 0.10 -25.54 -8.68
N LEU A 129 1.09 -24.69 -8.42
CA LEU A 129 2.38 -24.68 -9.11
C LEU A 129 3.48 -25.28 -8.21
N PRO A 130 4.47 -25.95 -8.81
CA PRO A 130 5.68 -26.30 -8.08
C PRO A 130 6.32 -25.02 -7.50
N VAL A 131 6.60 -25.04 -6.20
CA VAL A 131 7.21 -23.88 -5.52
C VAL A 131 8.63 -23.63 -6.04
N PRO A 132 9.53 -24.63 -6.16
CA PRO A 132 10.83 -24.43 -6.78
C PRO A 132 10.69 -24.15 -8.28
N ALA A 133 11.40 -23.13 -8.79
CA ALA A 133 11.39 -22.77 -10.20
C ALA A 133 11.89 -23.91 -11.11
N ALA A 134 12.87 -24.68 -10.64
CA ALA A 134 13.47 -25.80 -11.37
C ALA A 134 12.50 -26.99 -11.60
N GLU A 135 11.42 -27.07 -10.83
CA GLU A 135 10.41 -28.15 -10.94
C GLU A 135 9.25 -27.76 -11.87
N ARG A 136 9.19 -26.50 -12.36
CA ARG A 136 8.15 -26.03 -13.27
C ARG A 136 8.41 -26.47 -14.70
N SER A 137 7.33 -26.86 -15.37
CA SER A 137 7.34 -27.29 -16.75
C SER A 137 7.27 -26.12 -17.75
N GLU A 138 7.37 -26.45 -19.05
CA GLU A 138 7.17 -25.50 -20.17
C GLU A 138 5.73 -24.93 -20.23
N ASP A 139 4.75 -25.67 -19.70
CA ASP A 139 3.34 -25.28 -19.71
C ASP A 139 2.96 -24.42 -18.46
N ASP A 140 3.84 -24.36 -17.46
CA ASP A 140 3.61 -23.52 -16.29
C ASP A 140 3.94 -22.05 -16.58
N PRO A 141 3.20 -21.09 -15.97
CA PRO A 141 3.46 -19.67 -16.12
C PRO A 141 4.90 -19.29 -15.80
N ILE A 142 5.41 -18.24 -16.42
CA ILE A 142 6.67 -17.62 -16.05
C ILE A 142 6.45 -16.80 -14.78
N VAL A 143 7.18 -17.13 -13.72
CA VAL A 143 7.10 -16.43 -12.44
C VAL A 143 8.17 -15.32 -12.40
N ILE A 144 7.71 -14.08 -12.33
CA ILE A 144 8.57 -12.90 -12.28
C ILE A 144 8.40 -12.14 -10.97
N ALA A 145 9.43 -11.42 -10.56
CA ALA A 145 9.33 -10.55 -9.39
C ALA A 145 10.01 -9.20 -9.64
N GLY A 146 9.47 -8.16 -9.01
CA GLY A 146 9.99 -6.80 -9.02
C GLY A 146 9.70 -6.07 -7.72
N GLY A 147 10.05 -4.79 -7.65
CA GLY A 147 9.84 -3.96 -6.46
C GLY A 147 11.13 -3.67 -5.69
N PRO A 148 11.08 -2.91 -4.59
CA PRO A 148 12.29 -2.45 -3.90
C PRO A 148 13.14 -3.58 -3.30
N CYS A 149 12.52 -4.67 -2.82
CA CYS A 149 13.28 -5.76 -2.20
C CYS A 149 14.10 -6.60 -3.17
N VAL A 150 13.81 -6.56 -4.49
CA VAL A 150 14.63 -7.25 -5.48
C VAL A 150 16.02 -6.60 -5.68
N CYS A 151 16.36 -5.57 -4.91
CA CYS A 151 17.75 -5.11 -4.80
C CYS A 151 18.66 -6.16 -4.15
N ASN A 152 18.10 -7.11 -3.38
CA ASN A 152 18.72 -8.37 -3.04
C ASN A 152 17.76 -9.52 -3.38
N PRO A 153 17.80 -10.09 -4.58
CA PRO A 153 16.89 -11.15 -5.00
C PRO A 153 17.30 -12.53 -4.50
N GLU A 154 18.56 -12.69 -4.03
CA GLU A 154 19.19 -13.97 -3.76
C GLU A 154 18.39 -14.91 -2.84
N PRO A 155 17.73 -14.45 -1.77
CA PRO A 155 16.89 -15.34 -0.93
C PRO A 155 15.71 -15.98 -1.67
N LEU A 156 15.29 -15.43 -2.82
CA LEU A 156 14.15 -15.94 -3.60
C LEU A 156 14.55 -16.58 -4.94
N CYS A 157 15.84 -16.68 -5.24
CA CYS A 157 16.32 -17.19 -6.53
C CYS A 157 15.85 -18.60 -6.89
N ASP A 158 15.59 -19.45 -5.90
CA ASP A 158 15.09 -20.81 -6.12
C ASP A 158 13.61 -20.85 -6.54
N PHE A 159 12.86 -19.76 -6.38
CA PHE A 159 11.42 -19.73 -6.55
C PHE A 159 10.95 -18.85 -7.72
N ILE A 160 11.79 -17.96 -8.22
CA ILE A 160 11.47 -16.95 -9.23
C ILE A 160 12.27 -17.23 -10.51
N ASP A 161 11.60 -17.23 -11.67
CA ASP A 161 12.25 -17.49 -12.95
C ASP A 161 13.12 -16.29 -13.41
N LEU A 162 12.63 -15.06 -13.19
CA LEU A 162 13.40 -13.84 -13.45
C LEU A 162 12.95 -12.65 -12.58
N PHE A 163 13.86 -11.71 -12.36
CA PHE A 163 13.61 -10.47 -11.64
C PHE A 163 13.72 -9.25 -12.53
N VAL A 164 12.84 -8.27 -12.30
CA VAL A 164 12.88 -6.95 -12.91
C VAL A 164 13.56 -5.99 -11.93
N ILE A 165 14.78 -5.59 -12.23
CA ILE A 165 15.62 -4.75 -11.39
C ILE A 165 15.43 -3.28 -11.78
N GLY A 166 14.92 -2.47 -10.84
CA GLY A 166 14.65 -1.04 -11.05
C GLY A 166 13.21 -0.73 -11.39
N GLU A 167 12.99 0.20 -12.32
CA GLU A 167 11.65 0.69 -12.70
C GLU A 167 11.02 -0.22 -13.75
N GLY A 168 9.77 -0.60 -13.50
CA GLY A 168 9.13 -1.69 -14.24
C GLY A 168 8.32 -1.26 -15.45
N GLU A 169 8.08 0.04 -15.67
CA GLU A 169 7.13 0.49 -16.70
C GLU A 169 7.54 0.06 -18.12
N GLU A 170 8.80 0.26 -18.50
CA GLU A 170 9.28 -0.15 -19.82
C GLU A 170 9.65 -1.64 -19.86
N ALA A 171 10.39 -2.14 -18.86
CA ALA A 171 10.87 -3.52 -18.83
C ALA A 171 9.73 -4.56 -18.87
N ASN A 172 8.60 -4.30 -18.19
CA ASN A 172 7.45 -5.19 -18.27
C ASN A 172 6.83 -5.22 -19.67
N LEU A 173 6.77 -4.08 -20.37
CA LEU A 173 6.26 -4.04 -21.74
C LEU A 173 7.19 -4.83 -22.68
N GLU A 174 8.49 -4.62 -22.59
CA GLU A 174 9.50 -5.32 -23.40
C GLU A 174 9.44 -6.84 -23.17
N LEU A 175 9.27 -7.30 -21.91
CA LEU A 175 9.11 -8.73 -21.61
C LEU A 175 7.83 -9.34 -22.21
N MET A 176 6.71 -8.64 -22.08
CA MET A 176 5.44 -9.14 -22.61
C MET A 176 5.42 -9.11 -24.16
N GLU A 177 6.01 -8.08 -24.77
CA GLU A 177 6.17 -7.99 -26.23
C GLU A 177 7.07 -9.12 -26.75
N LEU A 178 8.18 -9.41 -26.08
CA LEU A 178 9.07 -10.53 -26.43
C LEU A 178 8.32 -11.86 -26.36
N TYR A 179 7.58 -12.10 -25.28
CA TYR A 179 6.80 -13.32 -25.10
C TYR A 179 5.76 -13.49 -26.21
N GLU A 180 4.97 -12.45 -26.46
CA GLU A 180 3.95 -12.43 -27.51
C GLU A 180 4.55 -12.74 -28.90
N GLN A 181 5.67 -12.11 -29.24
CA GLN A 181 6.37 -12.33 -30.50
C GLN A 181 6.84 -13.78 -30.64
N MET A 182 7.45 -14.35 -29.59
CA MET A 182 7.94 -15.72 -29.61
C MET A 182 6.81 -16.76 -29.69
N LYS A 183 5.67 -16.52 -29.02
CA LYS A 183 4.48 -17.37 -29.12
C LYS A 183 3.90 -17.33 -30.54
N LYS A 184 3.78 -16.15 -31.15
CA LYS A 184 3.24 -15.99 -32.51
C LYS A 184 4.15 -16.57 -33.59
N SER A 185 5.46 -16.51 -33.42
CA SER A 185 6.44 -17.09 -34.35
C SER A 185 6.59 -18.62 -34.20
N GLY A 186 6.11 -19.19 -33.09
CA GLY A 186 6.30 -20.61 -32.75
C GLY A 186 7.72 -20.94 -32.24
N GLU A 187 8.51 -19.93 -31.90
CA GLU A 187 9.89 -20.08 -31.38
C GLU A 187 9.95 -20.16 -29.84
N TYR A 188 8.79 -20.09 -29.17
CA TYR A 188 8.74 -20.10 -27.73
C TYR A 188 9.12 -21.43 -27.13
N THR A 189 10.13 -21.42 -26.28
CA THR A 189 10.34 -22.34 -25.17
C THR A 189 10.67 -21.50 -23.96
N LYS A 190 10.41 -21.98 -22.76
CA LYS A 190 10.72 -21.25 -21.53
C LYS A 190 12.21 -20.88 -21.48
N GLN A 191 13.08 -21.82 -21.83
CA GLN A 191 14.52 -21.63 -21.88
C GLN A 191 14.91 -20.52 -22.88
N SER A 192 14.42 -20.57 -24.13
CA SER A 192 14.75 -19.58 -25.18
C SER A 192 14.19 -18.18 -24.83
N PHE A 193 13.04 -18.12 -24.15
CA PHE A 193 12.50 -16.87 -23.64
C PHE A 193 13.40 -16.27 -22.55
N LEU A 194 13.82 -17.05 -21.55
CA LEU A 194 14.69 -16.57 -20.49
C LEU A 194 16.05 -16.08 -21.04
N GLU A 195 16.61 -16.77 -22.04
CA GLU A 195 17.86 -16.35 -22.71
C GLU A 195 17.72 -14.99 -23.43
N ARG A 196 16.61 -14.78 -24.14
CA ARG A 196 16.33 -13.50 -24.78
C ARG A 196 15.97 -12.41 -23.75
N ALA A 197 15.19 -12.75 -22.74
CA ALA A 197 14.82 -11.83 -21.67
C ALA A 197 16.04 -11.30 -20.89
N ALA A 198 17.06 -12.14 -20.66
CA ALA A 198 18.32 -11.73 -20.00
C ALA A 198 19.09 -10.65 -20.77
N GLN A 199 18.75 -10.37 -22.03
CA GLN A 199 19.35 -9.28 -22.84
C GLN A 199 18.60 -7.94 -22.64
N ILE A 200 17.42 -7.96 -22.05
CA ILE A 200 16.65 -6.75 -21.72
C ILE A 200 17.29 -6.07 -20.50
N GLY A 201 17.59 -4.78 -20.60
CA GLY A 201 18.18 -4.03 -19.49
C GLY A 201 17.32 -4.08 -18.22
N GLY A 202 17.92 -4.46 -17.12
CA GLY A 202 17.24 -4.62 -15.83
C GLY A 202 16.64 -6.00 -15.58
N ILE A 203 16.86 -6.99 -16.44
CA ILE A 203 16.37 -8.36 -16.21
C ILE A 203 17.49 -9.24 -15.66
N TYR A 204 17.23 -9.84 -14.51
CA TYR A 204 18.09 -10.81 -13.84
C TYR A 204 17.42 -12.19 -13.85
N VAL A 205 18.09 -13.18 -14.45
CA VAL A 205 17.66 -14.59 -14.51
C VAL A 205 18.56 -15.41 -13.58
N PRO A 206 18.12 -15.79 -12.36
CA PRO A 206 19.00 -16.38 -11.34
C PRO A 206 19.68 -17.69 -11.77
N SER A 207 18.98 -18.51 -12.57
CA SER A 207 19.51 -19.79 -13.06
C SER A 207 20.70 -19.63 -14.03
N PHE A 208 21.00 -18.41 -14.45
CA PHE A 208 22.12 -18.11 -15.35
C PHE A 208 23.39 -17.66 -14.60
N TYR A 209 23.39 -17.74 -13.27
CA TYR A 209 24.52 -17.37 -12.42
C TYR A 209 24.83 -18.47 -11.42
N ASP A 210 26.10 -18.82 -11.33
CA ASP A 210 26.62 -19.71 -10.30
C ASP A 210 27.17 -18.90 -9.14
N VAL A 211 26.90 -19.39 -7.93
CA VAL A 211 27.37 -18.79 -6.68
C VAL A 211 28.33 -19.76 -5.99
N SER A 212 29.54 -19.30 -5.68
CA SER A 212 30.50 -20.05 -4.87
C SER A 212 30.67 -19.40 -3.50
N TYR A 213 31.02 -20.24 -2.52
CA TYR A 213 31.19 -19.86 -1.13
C TYR A 213 32.56 -20.27 -0.61
N LYS A 214 33.16 -19.42 0.23
CA LYS A 214 34.37 -19.71 1.00
C LYS A 214 34.06 -20.64 2.15
N GLU A 215 35.12 -21.24 2.73
CA GLU A 215 34.98 -22.15 3.88
C GLU A 215 34.29 -21.50 5.10
N ASP A 216 34.41 -20.18 5.26
CA ASP A 216 33.78 -19.43 6.35
C ASP A 216 32.32 -19.02 6.05
N GLY A 217 31.78 -19.50 4.96
CA GLY A 217 30.39 -19.24 4.54
C GLY A 217 30.16 -17.90 3.80
N ARG A 218 31.20 -17.07 3.65
CA ARG A 218 31.07 -15.84 2.82
C ARG A 218 31.01 -16.18 1.34
N ILE A 219 30.36 -15.35 0.56
CA ILE A 219 30.34 -15.48 -0.90
C ILE A 219 31.76 -15.27 -1.44
N GLU A 220 32.19 -16.15 -2.33
CA GLU A 220 33.45 -16.04 -3.06
C GLU A 220 33.21 -15.34 -4.40
N SER A 221 32.19 -15.79 -5.14
CA SER A 221 31.84 -15.20 -6.42
C SER A 221 30.38 -15.42 -6.79
N VAL A 222 29.85 -14.54 -7.62
CA VAL A 222 28.60 -14.68 -8.39
C VAL A 222 28.95 -14.45 -9.83
N VAL A 223 28.88 -15.45 -10.68
CA VAL A 223 29.35 -15.38 -12.06
C VAL A 223 28.34 -15.97 -13.06
N PRO A 224 28.20 -15.38 -14.26
CA PRO A 224 27.39 -15.98 -15.32
C PRO A 224 27.88 -17.36 -15.68
N ASN A 225 26.97 -18.33 -15.84
CA ASN A 225 27.29 -19.71 -16.22
C ASN A 225 27.08 -20.00 -17.72
N ARG A 226 26.79 -18.98 -18.52
CA ARG A 226 26.62 -19.10 -19.97
C ARG A 226 27.04 -17.83 -20.72
N ALA A 227 27.39 -18.00 -21.98
CA ALA A 227 27.80 -16.89 -22.86
C ALA A 227 26.64 -15.92 -23.12
N GLY A 228 26.98 -14.65 -23.20
CA GLY A 228 26.02 -13.56 -23.52
C GLY A 228 25.25 -13.02 -22.32
N VAL A 229 25.29 -13.67 -21.15
CA VAL A 229 24.69 -13.12 -19.93
C VAL A 229 25.63 -12.07 -19.33
N PRO A 230 25.12 -10.87 -18.94
CA PRO A 230 25.97 -9.82 -18.41
C PRO A 230 26.55 -10.19 -17.04
N GLU A 231 27.81 -9.83 -16.76
CA GLU A 231 28.42 -9.99 -15.43
C GLU A 231 27.70 -9.16 -14.36
N LYS A 232 27.17 -8.00 -14.77
CA LYS A 232 26.36 -7.12 -13.90
C LYS A 232 25.07 -6.73 -14.57
N VAL A 233 23.97 -6.89 -13.86
CA VAL A 233 22.66 -6.44 -14.30
C VAL A 233 22.43 -5.02 -13.80
N THR A 234 22.43 -4.05 -14.70
CA THR A 234 22.16 -2.65 -14.38
C THR A 234 20.66 -2.41 -14.29
N LYS A 235 20.22 -1.79 -13.20
CA LYS A 235 18.80 -1.47 -13.01
C LYS A 235 18.22 -0.61 -14.12
N ARG A 236 16.96 -0.85 -14.47
CA ARG A 236 16.20 0.02 -15.38
C ARG A 236 15.82 1.32 -14.69
N ILE A 237 15.90 2.44 -15.42
CA ILE A 237 15.42 3.76 -15.00
C ILE A 237 14.62 4.41 -16.12
N ILE A 238 13.57 5.14 -15.78
CA ILE A 238 12.82 5.99 -16.72
C ILE A 238 13.60 7.29 -16.93
N ALA A 239 13.93 7.58 -18.18
CA ALA A 239 14.75 8.74 -18.54
C ALA A 239 14.01 10.07 -18.36
N ASP A 240 12.77 10.15 -18.80
CA ASP A 240 11.89 11.35 -18.71
C ASP A 240 10.71 11.05 -17.78
N PHE A 241 10.90 11.35 -16.49
CA PHE A 241 9.92 11.06 -15.47
C PHE A 241 8.66 11.94 -15.57
N ASP A 242 8.76 13.13 -16.16
CA ASP A 242 7.62 14.02 -16.37
C ASP A 242 6.62 13.49 -17.42
N LYS A 243 7.12 12.61 -18.33
CA LYS A 243 6.31 11.99 -19.40
C LYS A 243 6.05 10.51 -19.19
N VAL A 244 6.47 9.94 -18.06
CA VAL A 244 6.20 8.53 -17.76
C VAL A 244 4.70 8.27 -17.77
N PHE A 245 4.33 7.06 -18.19
CA PHE A 245 2.92 6.65 -18.14
C PHE A 245 2.38 6.81 -16.72
N TYR A 246 1.27 7.51 -16.61
CA TYR A 246 0.50 7.61 -15.39
C TYR A 246 -0.98 7.36 -15.70
N PRO A 247 -1.70 6.50 -14.98
CA PRO A 247 -3.07 6.16 -15.31
C PRO A 247 -4.03 7.34 -15.06
N GLU A 248 -4.98 7.52 -15.95
CA GLU A 248 -6.04 8.52 -15.81
C GLU A 248 -7.12 8.09 -14.80
N LYS A 249 -7.20 6.79 -14.53
CA LYS A 249 -8.15 6.20 -13.57
C LYS A 249 -7.56 4.98 -12.88
N PHE A 250 -7.90 4.83 -11.59
CA PHE A 250 -7.56 3.66 -10.79
C PHE A 250 -8.77 2.78 -10.56
N VAL A 251 -8.54 1.50 -10.29
CA VAL A 251 -9.56 0.62 -9.74
C VAL A 251 -9.93 1.09 -8.33
N ILE A 252 -11.22 1.24 -8.08
CA ILE A 252 -11.75 1.80 -6.83
C ILE A 252 -12.30 0.68 -5.95
N PRO A 253 -11.65 0.32 -4.84
CA PRO A 253 -12.07 -0.76 -3.97
C PRO A 253 -13.43 -0.49 -3.33
N PHE A 254 -14.20 -1.54 -3.06
CA PHE A 254 -15.43 -1.43 -2.26
C PHE A 254 -15.11 -1.14 -0.80
N SER A 255 -14.17 -1.92 -0.23
CA SER A 255 -13.76 -1.81 1.17
C SER A 255 -12.81 -0.65 1.44
N GLU A 256 -12.68 -0.28 2.69
CA GLU A 256 -11.63 0.63 3.14
C GLU A 256 -10.27 -0.03 2.99
N ILE A 257 -9.32 0.71 2.44
CA ILE A 257 -7.94 0.28 2.26
C ILE A 257 -7.01 1.19 3.07
N VAL A 258 -5.74 0.81 3.22
CA VAL A 258 -4.76 1.56 4.05
C VAL A 258 -4.62 3.01 3.57
N HIS A 259 -4.61 3.24 2.25
CA HIS A 259 -4.55 4.56 1.63
C HIS A 259 -5.78 4.79 0.74
N ASP A 260 -6.92 5.01 1.36
CA ASP A 260 -8.24 5.16 0.70
C ASP A 260 -8.43 6.57 0.12
N ARG A 261 -7.58 6.92 -0.86
CA ARG A 261 -7.49 8.25 -1.47
C ARG A 261 -6.87 8.21 -2.87
N SER A 262 -7.05 9.29 -3.64
CA SER A 262 -6.27 9.52 -4.85
C SER A 262 -4.82 9.83 -4.49
N VAL A 263 -3.88 9.30 -5.26
CA VAL A 263 -2.46 9.50 -5.04
C VAL A 263 -1.80 9.90 -6.35
N VAL A 264 -1.01 10.97 -6.34
CA VAL A 264 -0.18 11.40 -7.48
C VAL A 264 1.27 11.36 -7.08
N GLU A 265 2.10 10.75 -7.92
CA GLU A 265 3.53 10.68 -7.73
C GLU A 265 4.19 11.96 -8.25
N VAL A 266 4.89 12.70 -7.36
CA VAL A 266 5.46 14.02 -7.72
C VAL A 266 6.95 13.97 -8.02
N LEU A 267 7.68 13.01 -7.42
CA LEU A 267 9.11 12.81 -7.67
C LEU A 267 9.53 11.38 -7.35
N ARG A 268 10.60 10.90 -7.94
CA ARG A 268 11.31 9.64 -7.63
C ARG A 268 12.72 9.90 -7.18
N GLY A 269 13.17 9.07 -6.23
CA GLY A 269 14.45 9.24 -5.57
C GLY A 269 14.41 10.27 -4.45
N CYS A 270 15.57 10.57 -3.88
CA CYS A 270 15.72 11.53 -2.80
C CYS A 270 17.07 12.25 -2.94
N ILE A 271 17.08 13.57 -2.75
CA ILE A 271 18.31 14.37 -2.79
C ILE A 271 19.17 14.20 -1.53
N ARG A 272 18.58 13.64 -0.48
CA ARG A 272 19.23 13.46 0.81
C ARG A 272 20.13 12.22 0.79
N GLY A 273 20.98 12.12 1.75
CA GLY A 273 21.94 11.03 1.84
C GLY A 273 21.89 10.34 3.21
N CYS A 274 20.70 10.18 3.80
CA CYS A 274 20.54 9.45 5.06
C CYS A 274 21.12 8.04 4.92
N ARG A 275 22.15 7.71 5.71
CA ARG A 275 23.02 6.54 5.52
C ARG A 275 22.35 5.20 5.79
N PHE A 276 21.22 5.20 6.48
CA PHE A 276 20.39 4.02 6.74
C PHE A 276 19.31 3.77 5.67
N CYS A 277 18.96 4.80 4.87
CA CYS A 277 17.76 4.79 4.05
C CYS A 277 17.99 4.14 2.69
N GLN A 278 17.55 2.90 2.52
CA GLN A 278 17.68 2.16 1.26
C GLN A 278 17.01 2.90 0.08
N ALA A 279 15.79 3.41 0.27
CA ALA A 279 15.07 4.15 -0.76
C ALA A 279 15.83 5.38 -1.26
N GLY A 280 16.61 6.05 -0.39
CA GLY A 280 17.45 7.17 -0.75
C GLY A 280 18.59 6.84 -1.73
N PHE A 281 18.90 5.56 -1.94
CA PHE A 281 19.96 5.09 -2.84
C PHE A 281 19.42 4.28 -4.00
N ILE A 282 18.52 3.30 -3.77
CA ILE A 282 18.03 2.43 -4.85
C ILE A 282 17.17 3.17 -5.88
N TYR A 283 16.51 4.27 -5.50
CA TYR A 283 15.68 5.08 -6.39
C TYR A 283 16.43 6.26 -7.05
N ARG A 284 17.75 6.38 -6.88
CA ARG A 284 18.56 7.34 -7.64
C ARG A 284 18.58 6.98 -9.12
N PRO A 285 18.65 7.97 -10.05
CA PRO A 285 18.71 9.42 -9.89
C PRO A 285 17.42 10.03 -9.35
N PHE A 286 17.54 11.22 -8.74
CA PHE A 286 16.39 12.04 -8.36
C PHE A 286 15.77 12.66 -9.61
N ARG A 287 14.46 12.57 -9.77
CA ARG A 287 13.69 13.10 -10.91
C ARG A 287 12.34 13.61 -10.41
N GLU A 288 11.85 14.69 -11.03
CA GLU A 288 10.64 15.41 -10.62
C GLU A 288 9.69 15.58 -11.80
N LYS A 289 8.40 15.66 -11.49
CA LYS A 289 7.36 16.09 -12.44
C LYS A 289 7.15 17.60 -12.33
N ARG A 290 6.74 18.24 -13.42
CA ARG A 290 6.33 19.64 -13.40
C ARG A 290 5.00 19.81 -12.68
N ALA A 291 4.80 20.99 -12.07
CA ALA A 291 3.56 21.31 -11.36
C ALA A 291 2.29 21.16 -12.25
N ASP A 292 2.41 21.44 -13.55
CA ASP A 292 1.29 21.29 -14.49
C ASP A 292 0.96 19.81 -14.76
N THR A 293 1.97 18.96 -14.87
CA THR A 293 1.79 17.49 -15.01
C THR A 293 1.12 16.93 -13.78
N ILE A 294 1.59 17.31 -12.58
CA ILE A 294 1.01 16.88 -11.30
C ILE A 294 -0.46 17.30 -11.21
N LEU A 295 -0.79 18.56 -11.57
CA LEU A 295 -2.17 19.06 -11.56
C LEU A 295 -3.07 18.30 -12.54
N LYS A 296 -2.57 18.03 -13.76
CA LYS A 296 -3.31 17.27 -14.77
C LYS A 296 -3.64 15.86 -14.27
N GLU A 297 -2.65 15.14 -13.76
CA GLU A 297 -2.82 13.79 -13.21
C GLU A 297 -3.79 13.78 -12.03
N ALA A 298 -3.66 14.75 -11.13
CA ALA A 298 -4.56 14.92 -9.99
C ALA A 298 -6.02 15.10 -10.42
N LYS A 299 -6.27 15.97 -11.40
CA LYS A 299 -7.63 16.21 -11.93
C LYS A 299 -8.22 14.92 -12.51
N CYS A 300 -7.48 14.21 -13.36
CA CYS A 300 -7.94 12.96 -13.95
C CYS A 300 -8.29 11.91 -12.88
N LEU A 301 -7.40 11.73 -11.88
CA LEU A 301 -7.62 10.73 -10.84
C LEU A 301 -8.76 11.09 -9.89
N CYS A 302 -8.90 12.34 -9.49
CA CYS A 302 -9.97 12.76 -8.59
C CYS A 302 -11.34 12.66 -9.26
N SER A 303 -11.46 13.09 -10.53
CA SER A 303 -12.72 12.99 -11.28
C SER A 303 -13.12 11.53 -11.52
N SER A 304 -12.16 10.67 -11.90
CA SER A 304 -12.44 9.26 -12.22
C SER A 304 -12.61 8.36 -10.99
N SER A 305 -12.22 8.80 -9.79
CA SER A 305 -12.31 8.00 -8.57
C SER A 305 -13.47 8.38 -7.65
N GLY A 306 -13.80 9.66 -7.58
CA GLY A 306 -14.74 10.20 -6.61
C GLY A 306 -14.20 10.26 -5.17
N TYR A 307 -12.88 10.17 -4.98
CA TYR A 307 -12.26 10.36 -3.67
C TYR A 307 -12.35 11.81 -3.19
N GLU A 308 -12.53 11.99 -1.89
CA GLU A 308 -12.53 13.31 -1.22
C GLU A 308 -11.16 13.65 -0.60
N GLU A 309 -10.14 12.84 -0.83
CA GLU A 309 -8.76 13.06 -0.39
C GLU A 309 -7.78 12.79 -1.54
N LEU A 310 -6.80 13.69 -1.69
CA LEU A 310 -5.69 13.59 -2.64
C LEU A 310 -4.37 13.65 -1.87
N SER A 311 -3.46 12.75 -2.18
CA SER A 311 -2.12 12.70 -1.58
C SER A 311 -1.04 12.88 -2.63
N LEU A 312 -0.02 13.67 -2.32
CA LEU A 312 1.20 13.81 -3.12
C LEU A 312 2.23 12.80 -2.63
N ALA A 313 2.50 11.76 -3.44
CA ALA A 313 3.43 10.69 -3.07
C ALA A 313 4.86 11.02 -3.50
N SER A 314 5.79 10.91 -2.55
CA SER A 314 7.23 10.98 -2.79
C SER A 314 8.01 10.55 -1.55
N LEU A 315 9.33 10.41 -1.67
CA LEU A 315 10.23 10.22 -0.53
C LEU A 315 10.49 11.53 0.25
N SER A 316 10.28 12.69 -0.38
CA SER A 316 10.49 14.00 0.24
C SER A 316 9.81 15.10 -0.56
N THR A 317 8.50 15.27 -0.39
CA THR A 317 7.69 16.22 -1.16
C THR A 317 8.18 17.67 -1.02
N SER A 318 8.60 18.06 0.18
CA SER A 318 9.14 19.40 0.44
C SER A 318 10.48 19.71 -0.23
N ASP A 319 11.14 18.71 -0.81
CA ASP A 319 12.37 18.90 -1.59
C ASP A 319 12.11 19.08 -3.10
N HIS A 320 10.85 19.13 -3.53
CA HIS A 320 10.50 19.46 -4.91
C HIS A 320 10.97 20.89 -5.26
N TYR A 321 11.55 21.09 -6.47
CA TYR A 321 12.15 22.36 -6.86
C TYR A 321 11.14 23.53 -6.87
N ASP A 322 9.89 23.26 -7.28
CA ASP A 322 8.80 24.22 -7.37
C ASP A 322 7.63 23.81 -6.42
N ILE A 323 7.98 23.52 -5.15
CA ILE A 323 6.96 23.07 -4.18
C ILE A 323 5.87 24.10 -3.96
N GLU A 324 6.20 25.39 -3.97
CA GLU A 324 5.24 26.48 -3.82
C GLU A 324 4.26 26.53 -4.99
N GLY A 325 4.75 26.40 -6.22
CA GLY A 325 3.92 26.33 -7.43
C GLY A 325 3.02 25.09 -7.43
N VAL A 326 3.54 23.93 -7.04
CA VAL A 326 2.75 22.70 -6.88
C VAL A 326 1.63 22.94 -5.87
N LEU A 327 1.96 23.42 -4.66
CA LEU A 327 0.97 23.63 -3.60
C LEU A 327 -0.07 24.67 -3.98
N SER A 328 0.34 25.78 -4.58
CA SER A 328 -0.60 26.83 -5.03
C SER A 328 -1.62 26.29 -6.04
N LYS A 329 -1.16 25.55 -7.06
CA LYS A 329 -2.04 24.94 -8.07
C LYS A 329 -2.93 23.85 -7.46
N MET A 330 -2.38 23.03 -6.59
CA MET A 330 -3.14 21.95 -5.94
C MET A 330 -4.19 22.48 -4.98
N THR A 331 -3.86 23.48 -4.15
CA THR A 331 -4.80 24.11 -3.23
C THR A 331 -5.96 24.77 -4.01
N GLY A 332 -5.65 25.55 -5.06
CA GLY A 332 -6.68 26.16 -5.89
C GLY A 332 -7.65 25.14 -6.51
N TYR A 333 -7.15 23.99 -6.96
CA TYR A 333 -7.98 22.91 -7.47
C TYR A 333 -8.80 22.23 -6.36
N THR A 334 -8.15 21.81 -5.28
CA THR A 334 -8.77 21.00 -4.23
C THR A 334 -9.79 21.76 -3.40
N GLU A 335 -9.61 23.08 -3.19
CA GLU A 335 -10.60 23.95 -2.55
C GLU A 335 -11.89 24.05 -3.39
N GLY A 336 -11.76 24.25 -4.71
CA GLY A 336 -12.91 24.31 -5.63
C GLY A 336 -13.70 23.00 -5.66
N GLU A 337 -13.00 21.86 -5.64
CA GLU A 337 -13.61 20.53 -5.71
C GLU A 337 -13.96 19.91 -4.33
N ARG A 338 -13.71 20.62 -3.22
CA ARG A 338 -13.90 20.11 -1.86
C ARG A 338 -13.16 18.80 -1.61
N ILE A 339 -11.91 18.75 -2.05
CA ILE A 339 -11.00 17.61 -1.88
C ILE A 339 -9.96 17.98 -0.83
N ASN A 340 -9.67 17.07 0.09
CA ASN A 340 -8.64 17.26 1.09
C ASN A 340 -7.25 16.94 0.49
N LEU A 341 -6.28 17.86 0.63
CA LEU A 341 -4.91 17.64 0.18
C LEU A 341 -4.06 17.09 1.33
N ALA A 342 -3.45 15.92 1.16
CA ALA A 342 -2.54 15.31 2.11
C ALA A 342 -1.09 15.35 1.62
N LEU A 343 -0.17 15.74 2.49
CA LEU A 343 1.27 15.81 2.24
C LEU A 343 2.03 14.92 3.25
N PRO A 344 2.10 13.59 3.00
CA PRO A 344 2.61 12.66 3.99
C PRO A 344 4.12 12.74 4.24
N SER A 345 4.92 13.20 3.27
CA SER A 345 6.39 13.17 3.30
C SER A 345 6.99 14.55 3.49
N MET A 346 6.56 15.24 4.53
CA MET A 346 7.09 16.56 4.88
C MET A 346 8.33 16.45 5.79
N ARG A 347 9.37 17.16 5.43
CA ARG A 347 10.56 17.27 6.28
C ARG A 347 10.40 18.38 7.33
N ILE A 348 11.00 18.17 8.47
CA ILE A 348 10.96 19.10 9.61
C ILE A 348 11.60 20.45 9.24
N ASP A 349 12.76 20.42 8.58
CA ASP A 349 13.53 21.61 8.16
C ASP A 349 12.82 22.49 7.12
N ARG A 350 11.74 22.01 6.51
CA ARG A 350 10.91 22.74 5.55
C ARG A 350 9.53 23.12 6.08
N PHE A 351 9.24 22.76 7.33
CA PHE A 351 7.95 23.05 7.94
C PHE A 351 7.92 24.48 8.47
N ASN A 352 7.27 25.38 7.74
CA ASN A 352 7.13 26.80 8.08
C ASN A 352 5.67 27.20 8.26
N LYS A 353 5.43 28.45 8.66
CA LYS A 353 4.09 28.99 8.95
C LYS A 353 3.19 29.02 7.71
N GLU A 354 3.73 29.40 6.54
CA GLU A 354 2.97 29.48 5.27
C GLU A 354 2.47 28.09 4.86
N LEU A 355 3.33 27.09 4.93
CA LEU A 355 2.97 25.72 4.65
C LEU A 355 1.94 25.19 5.66
N MET A 356 2.12 25.51 6.93
CA MET A 356 1.16 25.13 7.98
C MET A 356 -0.21 25.77 7.75
N GLU A 357 -0.26 27.05 7.36
CA GLU A 357 -1.52 27.74 7.05
C GLU A 357 -2.24 27.09 5.87
N GLN A 358 -1.52 26.70 4.83
CA GLN A 358 -2.08 25.94 3.69
C GLN A 358 -2.61 24.57 4.14
N LEU A 359 -1.85 23.83 4.93
CA LEU A 359 -2.27 22.54 5.48
C LEU A 359 -3.46 22.63 6.44
N SER A 360 -3.54 23.71 7.23
CA SER A 360 -4.60 23.90 8.21
C SER A 360 -5.97 24.23 7.59
N LYS A 361 -5.99 24.76 6.35
CA LYS A 361 -7.22 24.98 5.58
C LYS A 361 -7.93 23.69 5.20
N VAL A 362 -7.17 22.59 5.10
CA VAL A 362 -7.65 21.33 4.55
C VAL A 362 -8.15 20.36 5.61
N ARG A 363 -7.34 19.98 6.56
CA ARG A 363 -7.71 19.11 7.71
C ARG A 363 -6.60 19.08 8.74
N LYS A 364 -6.91 19.23 10.02
CA LYS A 364 -5.94 18.97 11.09
C LYS A 364 -5.72 17.47 11.24
N SER A 365 -4.75 16.93 10.51
CA SER A 365 -4.21 15.59 10.78
C SER A 365 -3.11 15.68 11.85
N GLY A 366 -2.85 14.59 12.58
CA GLY A 366 -1.74 14.55 13.52
C GLY A 366 -0.40 14.83 12.83
N LEU A 367 0.46 15.66 13.46
CA LEU A 367 1.79 15.94 12.93
C LEU A 367 2.78 14.86 13.32
N THR A 368 3.53 14.40 12.33
CA THR A 368 4.55 13.37 12.49
C THR A 368 5.88 13.89 11.98
N PHE A 369 6.90 13.82 12.82
CA PHE A 369 8.26 14.18 12.50
C PHE A 369 9.20 13.01 12.72
N ALA A 370 10.28 12.94 11.94
CA ALA A 370 11.26 11.88 11.98
C ALA A 370 12.68 12.43 12.25
N PRO A 371 13.03 12.77 13.52
CA PRO A 371 14.39 13.12 13.87
C PRO A 371 15.37 11.96 13.69
N GLU A 372 14.90 10.72 13.83
CA GLU A 372 15.59 9.43 13.78
C GLU A 372 16.57 9.18 14.91
N ALA A 373 17.24 10.21 15.44
CA ALA A 373 18.22 10.12 16.53
C ALA A 373 18.04 11.23 17.56
N GLY A 374 18.33 10.93 18.85
CA GLY A 374 18.10 11.83 19.96
C GLY A 374 19.07 13.01 20.03
N THR A 375 20.32 12.82 19.59
CA THR A 375 21.38 13.84 19.67
C THR A 375 21.79 14.36 18.29
N ALA A 376 22.36 15.59 18.25
CA ALA A 376 22.92 16.17 17.03
C ALA A 376 24.06 15.27 16.48
N ARG A 377 24.94 14.80 17.36
CA ARG A 377 26.03 13.89 16.99
C ARG A 377 25.52 12.68 16.20
N LEU A 378 24.53 11.98 16.73
CA LEU A 378 24.02 10.78 16.08
C LEU A 378 23.22 11.12 14.81
N ARG A 379 22.55 12.29 14.73
CA ARG A 379 21.95 12.79 13.49
C ARG A 379 22.99 13.04 12.40
N ASP A 380 24.20 13.51 12.75
CA ASP A 380 25.31 13.65 11.81
C ASP A 380 25.87 12.30 11.35
N VAL A 381 26.00 11.33 12.28
CA VAL A 381 26.39 9.94 11.94
C VAL A 381 25.47 9.35 10.88
N ILE A 382 24.15 9.48 11.05
CA ILE A 382 23.18 8.96 10.08
C ILE A 382 22.93 9.89 8.88
N ASN A 383 23.61 11.01 8.83
CA ASN A 383 23.48 12.05 7.79
C ASN A 383 22.03 12.56 7.61
N LYS A 384 21.33 12.78 8.75
CA LYS A 384 19.95 13.29 8.70
C LYS A 384 19.90 14.77 8.33
N ASN A 385 20.98 15.51 8.57
CA ASN A 385 21.10 16.95 8.31
C ASN A 385 19.92 17.73 8.90
N LEU A 386 19.73 17.59 10.20
CA LEU A 386 18.64 18.20 10.96
C LEU A 386 19.16 18.69 12.30
N THR A 387 19.09 19.99 12.51
CA THR A 387 19.48 20.64 13.77
C THR A 387 18.37 20.54 14.83
N GLU A 388 18.72 20.75 16.08
CA GLU A 388 17.74 20.78 17.15
C GLU A 388 16.85 22.03 17.04
N ASP A 389 17.42 23.17 16.66
CA ASP A 389 16.67 24.42 16.48
C ASP A 389 15.58 24.28 15.40
N GLU A 390 15.85 23.55 14.30
CA GLU A 390 14.85 23.24 13.30
C GLU A 390 13.72 22.36 13.84
N ILE A 391 14.05 21.37 14.69
CA ILE A 391 13.03 20.53 15.34
C ILE A 391 12.16 21.38 16.27
N MET A 392 12.78 22.20 17.10
CA MET A 392 12.08 23.05 18.06
C MET A 392 11.23 24.11 17.38
N SER A 393 11.74 24.73 16.31
CA SER A 393 11.00 25.69 15.46
C SER A 393 9.78 25.05 14.81
N ALA A 394 9.91 23.85 14.23
CA ALA A 394 8.79 23.14 13.63
C ALA A 394 7.71 22.79 14.66
N CYS A 395 8.11 22.35 15.86
CA CYS A 395 7.18 22.06 16.96
C CYS A 395 6.50 23.36 17.47
N CYS A 396 7.23 24.48 17.56
CA CYS A 396 6.66 25.76 17.91
C CYS A 396 5.58 26.20 16.92
N THR A 397 5.91 26.18 15.63
CA THR A 397 4.99 26.48 14.53
C THR A 397 3.73 25.59 14.59
N ALA A 398 3.91 24.30 14.87
CA ALA A 398 2.79 23.35 15.02
C ALA A 398 1.87 23.73 16.18
N PHE A 399 2.43 24.05 17.33
CA PHE A 399 1.68 24.44 18.54
C PHE A 399 0.97 25.79 18.36
N GLU A 400 1.61 26.77 17.71
CA GLU A 400 0.99 28.04 17.31
C GLU A 400 -0.18 27.82 16.37
N GLY A 401 -0.09 26.84 15.46
CA GLY A 401 -1.17 26.38 14.58
C GLY A 401 -2.31 25.64 15.29
N GLY A 402 -2.24 25.51 16.62
CA GLY A 402 -3.28 24.88 17.45
C GLY A 402 -3.20 23.38 17.57
N TYR A 403 -2.06 22.77 17.23
CA TYR A 403 -1.82 21.36 17.53
C TYR A 403 -1.43 21.19 19.00
N ALA A 404 -1.86 20.10 19.62
CA ALA A 404 -1.47 19.73 20.99
C ALA A 404 -0.83 18.34 21.04
N GLY A 405 -0.50 17.78 19.88
CA GLY A 405 0.14 16.47 19.76
C GLY A 405 1.18 16.44 18.66
N VAL A 406 2.31 15.76 18.93
CA VAL A 406 3.38 15.51 17.98
C VAL A 406 3.81 14.06 18.09
N LYS A 407 3.94 13.36 16.95
CA LYS A 407 4.53 12.02 16.88
C LYS A 407 5.97 12.15 16.37
N LEU A 408 6.90 11.51 17.06
CA LEU A 408 8.33 11.52 16.74
C LEU A 408 8.79 10.10 16.45
N TYR A 409 9.44 9.90 15.30
CA TYR A 409 10.07 8.63 14.96
C TYR A 409 11.56 8.64 15.28
N PHE A 410 12.02 7.54 15.88
CA PHE A 410 13.41 7.28 16.19
C PHE A 410 13.80 5.86 15.83
N MET A 411 15.10 5.61 15.69
CA MET A 411 15.69 4.28 15.57
C MET A 411 16.58 4.01 16.78
N LEU A 412 16.61 2.75 17.22
CA LEU A 412 17.52 2.23 18.24
C LEU A 412 18.48 1.25 17.58
N GLY A 413 19.74 1.24 18.02
CA GLY A 413 20.75 0.36 17.47
C GLY A 413 21.49 0.92 16.27
N LEU A 414 21.46 2.22 16.06
CA LEU A 414 22.23 2.89 15.01
C LEU A 414 23.74 2.72 15.24
N PRO A 415 24.54 2.67 14.16
CA PRO A 415 26.00 2.63 14.28
C PRO A 415 26.54 3.76 15.16
N THR A 416 27.48 3.45 16.04
CA THR A 416 28.09 4.36 17.05
C THR A 416 27.15 4.94 18.12
N GLU A 417 25.91 4.45 18.22
CA GLU A 417 24.93 4.91 19.21
C GLU A 417 25.37 4.59 20.64
N THR A 418 25.31 5.59 21.54
CA THR A 418 25.65 5.49 22.97
C THR A 418 24.42 5.65 23.85
N ASP A 419 24.57 5.44 25.15
CA ASP A 419 23.49 5.65 26.12
C ASP A 419 23.03 7.11 26.16
N GLU A 420 23.95 8.06 25.96
CA GLU A 420 23.64 9.49 25.88
C GLU A 420 22.72 9.81 24.69
N ASP A 421 22.84 9.09 23.58
CA ASP A 421 21.97 9.26 22.43
C ASP A 421 20.55 8.77 22.73
N ILE A 422 20.42 7.68 23.48
CA ILE A 422 19.12 7.16 23.94
C ILE A 422 18.47 8.13 24.93
N ILE A 423 19.24 8.62 25.91
CA ILE A 423 18.78 9.65 26.87
C ILE A 423 18.36 10.91 26.11
N GLY A 424 19.09 11.28 25.06
CA GLY A 424 18.81 12.42 24.19
C GLY A 424 17.43 12.37 23.54
N ILE A 425 16.88 11.17 23.25
CA ILE A 425 15.50 11.02 22.76
C ILE A 425 14.49 11.54 23.81
N ALA A 426 14.67 11.10 25.06
CA ALA A 426 13.79 11.51 26.15
C ALA A 426 13.93 13.01 26.43
N ASP A 427 15.16 13.54 26.40
CA ASP A 427 15.43 14.95 26.68
C ASP A 427 14.89 15.86 25.57
N LEU A 428 14.98 15.48 24.31
CA LEU A 428 14.33 16.19 23.20
C LEU A 428 12.81 16.25 23.41
N ALA A 429 12.17 15.13 23.74
CA ALA A 429 10.73 15.11 24.02
C ALA A 429 10.34 15.99 25.22
N LYS A 430 11.16 16.03 26.27
CA LYS A 430 10.95 16.93 27.42
C LYS A 430 11.07 18.41 27.01
N ARG A 431 12.08 18.77 26.22
CA ARG A 431 12.24 20.16 25.73
C ARG A 431 11.07 20.60 24.85
N ILE A 432 10.55 19.71 23.99
CA ILE A 432 9.34 19.97 23.20
C ILE A 432 8.13 20.18 24.12
N ALA A 433 8.02 19.41 25.20
CA ALA A 433 6.96 19.61 26.18
C ALA A 433 7.10 20.94 26.92
N ASP A 434 8.32 21.30 27.34
CA ASP A 434 8.60 22.57 28.02
C ASP A 434 8.28 23.75 27.11
N LEU A 435 8.60 23.66 25.79
CA LEU A 435 8.20 24.64 24.80
C LEU A 435 6.67 24.86 24.82
N TYR A 436 5.87 23.78 24.73
CA TYR A 436 4.41 23.86 24.79
C TYR A 436 3.89 24.47 26.09
N PHE A 437 4.41 24.05 27.24
CA PHE A 437 3.92 24.54 28.53
C PHE A 437 4.27 26.01 28.78
N ASN A 438 5.36 26.51 28.18
CA ASN A 438 5.81 27.90 28.30
C ASN A 438 5.13 28.86 27.31
N MET A 439 4.37 28.36 26.33
CA MET A 439 3.63 29.21 25.40
C MET A 439 2.50 29.97 26.09
N LYS A 440 2.40 31.28 25.80
CA LYS A 440 1.35 32.15 26.33
C LYS A 440 -0.03 31.80 25.78
N ASP A 441 -0.11 31.49 24.48
CA ASP A 441 -1.35 31.26 23.73
C ASP A 441 -1.51 29.79 23.31
N ARG A 442 -1.17 28.87 24.20
CA ARG A 442 -1.32 27.44 23.95
C ARG A 442 -2.78 27.02 23.72
N PRO A 443 -3.03 25.98 22.91
CA PRO A 443 -4.39 25.48 22.65
C PRO A 443 -5.14 25.16 23.95
N ARG A 444 -6.28 25.81 24.17
CA ARG A 444 -7.10 25.61 25.38
C ARG A 444 -7.94 24.35 25.24
N GLY A 445 -8.09 23.60 26.34
CA GLY A 445 -8.94 22.40 26.40
C GLY A 445 -8.34 21.12 25.80
N GLN A 446 -7.13 21.17 25.26
CA GLN A 446 -6.41 20.01 24.76
C GLN A 446 -5.25 19.64 25.69
N LYS A 447 -5.03 18.32 25.84
CA LYS A 447 -3.87 17.81 26.59
C LYS A 447 -2.71 17.57 25.64
N LEU A 448 -1.52 18.02 26.04
CA LEU A 448 -0.30 17.69 25.30
C LEU A 448 -0.13 16.18 25.19
N SER A 449 0.21 15.70 24.00
CA SER A 449 0.59 14.31 23.72
C SER A 449 1.81 14.26 22.83
N ILE A 450 2.92 13.75 23.33
CA ILE A 450 4.13 13.47 22.57
C ILE A 450 4.24 11.94 22.44
N SER A 451 4.14 11.45 21.23
CA SER A 451 4.27 10.02 20.94
C SER A 451 5.65 9.75 20.35
N ILE A 452 6.47 8.99 21.04
CA ILE A 452 7.75 8.48 20.58
C ILE A 452 7.51 7.07 19.99
N SER A 453 7.87 6.87 18.75
CA SER A 453 7.81 5.55 18.09
C SER A 453 9.22 5.16 17.68
N CYS A 454 9.73 4.07 18.24
CA CYS A 454 11.08 3.58 17.99
C CYS A 454 11.04 2.30 17.15
N ALA A 455 11.78 2.30 16.04
CA ALA A 455 12.10 1.09 15.28
C ALA A 455 13.50 0.59 15.66
N THR A 456 13.79 -0.68 15.49
CA THR A 456 15.15 -1.20 15.55
C THR A 456 15.84 -0.97 14.21
N PHE A 457 17.09 -0.52 14.24
CA PHE A 457 17.89 -0.37 13.03
C PHE A 457 18.07 -1.71 12.32
N VAL A 458 17.85 -1.72 11.01
CA VAL A 458 18.07 -2.85 10.11
C VAL A 458 19.05 -2.44 9.01
N PRO A 459 20.21 -3.07 8.89
CA PRO A 459 21.13 -2.80 7.80
C PRO A 459 20.52 -3.29 6.47
N LYS A 460 20.49 -2.41 5.46
CA LYS A 460 19.87 -2.70 4.16
C LYS A 460 20.89 -2.66 3.02
N PRO A 461 20.72 -3.50 1.98
CA PRO A 461 21.51 -3.47 0.75
C PRO A 461 21.58 -2.07 0.12
N PHE A 462 22.68 -1.77 -0.55
CA PHE A 462 22.95 -0.50 -1.25
C PHE A 462 22.90 0.75 -0.36
N THR A 463 23.08 0.61 0.96
CA THR A 463 23.22 1.73 1.88
C THR A 463 24.66 1.80 2.43
N PRO A 464 25.14 2.98 2.86
CA PRO A 464 26.39 3.06 3.60
C PRO A 464 26.43 2.13 4.82
N PHE A 465 25.31 1.84 5.43
CA PHE A 465 25.21 0.97 6.60
C PHE A 465 25.00 -0.51 6.26
N GLN A 466 25.10 -0.92 5.00
CA GLN A 466 25.10 -2.35 4.62
C GLN A 466 26.25 -3.15 5.25
N PHE A 467 27.34 -2.48 5.63
CA PHE A 467 28.51 -3.07 6.25
C PHE A 467 28.35 -3.29 7.77
N GLU A 468 27.37 -2.62 8.38
CA GLU A 468 27.15 -2.63 9.81
C GLU A 468 26.37 -3.87 10.28
N PRO A 469 26.63 -4.36 11.50
CA PRO A 469 25.77 -5.36 12.13
C PRO A 469 24.51 -4.73 12.70
N GLN A 470 23.45 -5.52 12.86
CA GLN A 470 22.39 -5.19 13.80
C GLN A 470 22.87 -5.50 15.22
N ILE A 471 22.49 -4.71 16.22
CA ILE A 471 22.83 -4.98 17.62
C ILE A 471 22.07 -6.21 18.16
N SER A 472 22.64 -6.87 19.18
CA SER A 472 22.02 -8.04 19.78
C SER A 472 20.65 -7.76 20.43
N VAL A 473 19.84 -8.80 20.56
CA VAL A 473 18.52 -8.73 21.20
C VAL A 473 18.62 -8.21 22.65
N ASP A 474 19.64 -8.64 23.40
CA ASP A 474 19.85 -8.19 24.77
C ASP A 474 20.13 -6.69 24.83
N GLU A 475 20.94 -6.18 23.89
CA GLU A 475 21.25 -4.76 23.80
C GLU A 475 20.04 -3.92 23.36
N ILE A 476 19.21 -4.43 22.45
CA ILE A 476 17.93 -3.78 22.08
C ILE A 476 17.05 -3.64 23.32
N ASN A 477 16.85 -4.72 24.08
CA ASN A 477 16.03 -4.71 25.28
C ASN A 477 16.58 -3.75 26.35
N ARG A 478 17.91 -3.73 26.51
CA ARG A 478 18.59 -2.80 27.46
C ARG A 478 18.32 -1.34 27.08
N ARG A 479 18.48 -0.99 25.82
CA ARG A 479 18.25 0.39 25.31
C ARG A 479 16.78 0.80 25.41
N GLN A 480 15.86 -0.08 25.09
CA GLN A 480 14.41 0.17 25.25
C GLN A 480 14.08 0.45 26.71
N LYS A 481 14.62 -0.35 27.64
CA LYS A 481 14.45 -0.13 29.09
C LYS A 481 15.02 1.20 29.54
N LEU A 482 16.23 1.56 29.10
CA LEU A 482 16.87 2.85 29.41
C LEU A 482 15.96 4.01 28.98
N LEU A 483 15.42 3.99 27.77
CA LEU A 483 14.52 5.05 27.29
C LEU A 483 13.24 5.12 28.12
N LEU A 484 12.62 4.00 28.48
CA LEU A 484 11.43 3.97 29.33
C LEU A 484 11.70 4.56 30.71
N ASP A 485 12.85 4.24 31.32
CA ASP A 485 13.24 4.77 32.62
C ASP A 485 13.44 6.32 32.58
N CYS A 486 13.95 6.85 31.45
CA CYS A 486 14.14 8.30 31.27
C CYS A 486 12.82 9.08 31.15
N VAL A 487 11.75 8.48 30.68
CA VAL A 487 10.44 9.14 30.52
C VAL A 487 9.44 8.79 31.64
N LYS A 488 9.85 7.97 32.59
CA LYS A 488 9.00 7.52 33.70
C LYS A 488 8.34 8.70 34.44
N GLY A 489 7.02 8.61 34.66
CA GLY A 489 6.22 9.66 35.33
C GLY A 489 5.81 10.82 34.42
N LYS A 490 6.21 10.90 33.17
CA LYS A 490 5.82 11.94 32.21
C LYS A 490 4.57 11.49 31.43
N ARG A 491 3.39 11.73 31.99
CA ARG A 491 2.09 11.25 31.43
C ARG A 491 1.75 11.80 30.04
N TYR A 492 2.44 12.82 29.57
CA TYR A 492 2.30 13.42 28.25
C TYR A 492 3.25 12.81 27.21
N ILE A 493 4.15 11.90 27.59
CA ILE A 493 5.04 11.16 26.69
C ILE A 493 4.58 9.71 26.66
N ASN A 494 4.28 9.22 25.46
CA ASN A 494 3.97 7.82 25.19
C ASN A 494 5.10 7.24 24.33
N VAL A 495 5.62 6.07 24.70
CA VAL A 495 6.65 5.37 23.93
C VAL A 495 6.09 4.06 23.40
N SER A 496 6.31 3.81 22.12
CA SER A 496 5.99 2.54 21.44
C SER A 496 7.21 2.01 20.71
N TYR A 497 7.35 0.70 20.65
CA TYR A 497 8.43 0.00 19.95
C TYR A 497 7.86 -0.94 18.90
N HIS A 498 8.58 -1.10 17.80
CA HIS A 498 8.35 -2.20 16.88
C HIS A 498 8.86 -3.50 17.50
N ASN A 499 8.27 -4.62 17.12
CA ASN A 499 8.68 -5.93 17.58
C ASN A 499 10.09 -6.25 17.05
N TYR A 500 11.07 -6.31 17.96
CA TYR A 500 12.48 -6.54 17.59
C TYR A 500 12.72 -7.90 16.94
N LYS A 501 11.92 -8.91 17.27
CA LYS A 501 12.02 -10.25 16.66
C LYS A 501 11.76 -10.20 15.15
N ILE A 502 10.80 -9.37 14.74
CA ILE A 502 10.53 -9.07 13.32
C ILE A 502 11.75 -8.39 12.70
N SER A 503 12.36 -7.41 13.39
CA SER A 503 13.52 -6.68 12.87
C SER A 503 14.77 -7.57 12.73
N VAL A 504 14.94 -8.58 13.58
CA VAL A 504 16.05 -9.55 13.45
C VAL A 504 15.85 -10.42 12.21
N LEU A 505 14.64 -10.92 12.00
CA LEU A 505 14.32 -11.69 10.80
C LEU A 505 14.48 -10.82 9.55
N GLU A 506 13.98 -9.60 9.57
CA GLU A 506 14.11 -8.64 8.47
C GLU A 506 15.59 -8.40 8.11
N ALA A 507 16.46 -8.22 9.12
CA ALA A 507 17.89 -8.03 8.89
C ALA A 507 18.53 -9.28 8.27
N ALA A 508 18.16 -10.47 8.73
CA ALA A 508 18.68 -11.73 8.19
C ALA A 508 18.26 -11.94 6.72
N LEU A 509 16.99 -11.68 6.38
CA LEU A 509 16.48 -11.81 5.03
C LEU A 509 17.04 -10.72 4.10
N ALA A 510 17.15 -9.47 4.57
CA ALA A 510 17.68 -8.37 3.78
C ALA A 510 19.15 -8.56 3.38
N LYS A 511 19.97 -9.16 4.24
CA LYS A 511 21.40 -9.49 3.99
C LYS A 511 21.59 -10.93 3.51
N GLY A 512 20.51 -11.66 3.30
CA GLY A 512 20.51 -13.06 2.92
C GLY A 512 21.13 -13.36 1.56
N ASP A 513 21.70 -14.54 1.43
CA ASP A 513 22.14 -15.11 0.16
C ASP A 513 21.21 -16.26 -0.28
N ARG A 514 21.54 -16.95 -1.36
CA ARG A 514 20.74 -18.01 -1.98
C ARG A 514 20.39 -19.17 -1.03
N ARG A 515 21.22 -19.46 -0.04
CA ARG A 515 20.98 -20.50 0.95
C ARG A 515 19.76 -20.24 1.82
N GLN A 516 19.36 -18.96 1.94
CA GLN A 516 18.12 -18.62 2.64
C GLN A 516 16.85 -19.09 1.94
N GLY A 517 16.90 -19.44 0.67
CA GLY A 517 15.79 -20.10 -0.01
C GLY A 517 15.32 -21.36 0.73
N ALA A 518 16.24 -22.19 1.18
CA ALA A 518 15.91 -23.37 1.98
C ALA A 518 15.24 -23.01 3.32
N VAL A 519 15.72 -21.94 4.01
CA VAL A 519 15.13 -21.46 5.27
C VAL A 519 13.70 -20.95 5.04
N ILE A 520 13.49 -20.12 4.02
CA ILE A 520 12.18 -19.54 3.66
C ILE A 520 11.19 -20.67 3.34
N LYS A 521 11.62 -21.66 2.53
CA LYS A 521 10.80 -22.83 2.21
C LYS A 521 10.43 -23.59 3.47
N ARG A 522 11.41 -23.85 4.33
CA ARG A 522 11.17 -24.59 5.58
C ARG A 522 10.26 -23.83 6.54
N ALA A 523 10.41 -22.51 6.67
CA ALA A 523 9.52 -21.66 7.46
C ALA A 523 8.07 -21.72 6.95
N TRP A 524 7.88 -21.62 5.62
CA TRP A 524 6.57 -21.80 5.00
C TRP A 524 5.98 -23.19 5.26
N GLU A 525 6.75 -24.28 5.15
CA GLU A 525 6.33 -25.64 5.48
C GLU A 525 5.90 -25.77 6.96
N LEU A 526 6.53 -25.03 7.87
CA LEU A 526 6.16 -24.93 9.28
C LEU A 526 4.95 -24.00 9.53
N GLY A 527 4.35 -23.42 8.48
CA GLY A 527 3.15 -22.62 8.52
C GLY A 527 3.35 -21.11 8.67
N CYS A 528 4.59 -20.62 8.55
CA CYS A 528 4.86 -19.18 8.54
C CYS A 528 4.27 -18.52 7.30
N LYS A 529 3.52 -17.45 7.51
CA LYS A 529 2.95 -16.56 6.49
C LYS A 529 2.47 -15.27 7.13
N PHE A 530 2.39 -14.20 6.35
CA PHE A 530 2.06 -12.87 6.84
C PHE A 530 2.98 -12.44 7.98
N ASP A 531 4.29 -12.69 7.83
CA ASP A 531 5.30 -12.45 8.88
C ASP A 531 5.45 -10.97 9.26
N GLY A 532 4.92 -10.05 8.47
CA GLY A 532 4.81 -8.62 8.79
C GLY A 532 3.65 -8.26 9.71
N TRP A 533 2.78 -9.22 10.06
CA TRP A 533 1.60 -9.00 10.92
C TRP A 533 1.85 -9.62 12.29
N ASP A 534 1.97 -8.79 13.33
CA ASP A 534 2.30 -9.22 14.70
C ASP A 534 1.45 -10.39 15.21
N GLU A 535 0.15 -10.43 14.84
CA GLU A 535 -0.78 -11.48 15.24
C GLU A 535 -0.58 -12.83 14.54
N LEU A 536 0.14 -12.84 13.40
CA LEU A 536 0.40 -14.06 12.61
C LEU A 536 1.87 -14.47 12.65
N TYR A 537 2.75 -13.57 13.09
CA TYR A 537 4.20 -13.80 13.13
C TYR A 537 4.57 -14.91 14.10
N ASN A 538 5.27 -15.93 13.61
CA ASN A 538 5.71 -17.08 14.40
C ASN A 538 7.25 -17.16 14.44
N PHE A 539 7.84 -16.46 15.42
CA PHE A 539 9.30 -16.42 15.58
C PHE A 539 9.91 -17.82 15.85
N ASP A 540 9.23 -18.66 16.64
CA ASP A 540 9.78 -19.97 17.03
C ASP A 540 9.82 -20.90 15.81
N ALA A 541 8.83 -20.86 14.92
CA ALA A 541 8.85 -21.61 13.66
C ALA A 541 9.98 -21.14 12.74
N TRP A 542 10.28 -19.83 12.68
CA TRP A 542 11.42 -19.32 11.95
C TRP A 542 12.75 -19.81 12.53
N MET A 543 12.90 -19.79 13.85
CA MET A 543 14.12 -20.34 14.50
C MET A 543 14.28 -21.82 14.24
N GLN A 544 13.17 -22.57 14.23
CA GLN A 544 13.19 -23.98 13.84
C GLN A 544 13.61 -24.16 12.37
N ALA A 545 13.14 -23.30 11.46
CA ALA A 545 13.52 -23.35 10.04
C ALA A 545 15.03 -23.11 9.85
N PHE A 546 15.59 -22.12 10.54
CA PHE A 546 17.04 -21.87 10.54
C PHE A 546 17.83 -23.09 11.06
N ALA A 547 17.36 -23.69 12.16
CA ALA A 547 17.99 -24.88 12.73
C ALA A 547 17.91 -26.10 11.79
N ASP A 548 16.72 -26.37 11.21
CA ASP A 548 16.48 -27.53 10.33
C ASP A 548 17.33 -27.43 9.04
N THR A 549 17.66 -26.22 8.59
CA THR A 549 18.50 -25.98 7.40
C THR A 549 19.98 -25.79 7.73
N ASN A 550 20.37 -25.95 9.00
CA ASN A 550 21.73 -25.69 9.47
C ASN A 550 22.26 -24.30 9.04
N THR A 551 21.38 -23.29 9.09
CA THR A 551 21.69 -21.91 8.74
C THR A 551 21.69 -21.06 10.02
N ASP A 552 22.70 -20.19 10.17
CA ASP A 552 22.81 -19.32 11.34
C ASP A 552 22.21 -17.93 11.04
N ILE A 553 21.14 -17.57 11.75
CA ILE A 553 20.51 -16.24 11.60
C ILE A 553 21.46 -15.11 11.99
N GLU A 554 22.35 -15.33 12.99
CA GLU A 554 23.29 -14.31 13.47
C GLU A 554 24.37 -14.00 12.44
N PHE A 555 24.74 -14.98 11.60
CA PHE A 555 25.67 -14.78 10.49
C PHE A 555 25.17 -13.69 9.53
N TYR A 556 23.87 -13.58 9.31
CA TYR A 556 23.28 -12.59 8.43
C TYR A 556 22.92 -11.28 9.17
N SER A 557 22.32 -11.36 10.35
CA SER A 557 21.75 -10.19 11.04
C SER A 557 22.80 -9.46 11.91
N HIS A 558 23.61 -10.19 12.69
CA HIS A 558 24.48 -9.60 13.72
C HIS A 558 25.95 -9.49 13.32
N ARG A 559 26.33 -9.99 12.15
CA ARG A 559 27.69 -9.86 11.63
C ARG A 559 27.86 -8.59 10.80
N GLY A 560 28.90 -7.80 11.12
CA GLY A 560 29.41 -6.74 10.24
C GLY A 560 30.14 -7.34 9.03
N SER A 561 30.14 -6.67 7.90
CA SER A 561 30.79 -7.09 6.68
C SER A 561 32.04 -6.25 6.41
N ALA A 562 33.14 -6.87 6.01
CA ALA A 562 34.35 -6.15 5.60
C ALA A 562 34.12 -5.42 4.25
N TYR A 563 34.85 -4.32 4.03
CA TYR A 563 34.68 -3.53 2.80
C TYR A 563 35.07 -4.27 1.51
N ASP A 564 35.95 -5.24 1.61
CA ASP A 564 36.41 -6.11 0.53
C ASP A 564 35.58 -7.38 0.36
N GLU A 565 34.60 -7.62 1.25
CA GLU A 565 33.69 -8.77 1.18
C GLU A 565 32.74 -8.63 -0.01
N GLN A 566 32.56 -9.76 -0.73
CA GLN A 566 31.55 -9.88 -1.78
C GLN A 566 30.16 -9.98 -1.14
N MET A 567 29.31 -8.98 -1.43
CA MET A 567 27.92 -8.99 -0.96
C MET A 567 27.03 -9.81 -1.89
N PRO A 568 25.92 -10.38 -1.40
CA PRO A 568 24.98 -11.18 -2.21
C PRO A 568 24.45 -10.46 -3.46
N TRP A 569 24.33 -9.15 -3.41
CA TRP A 569 23.73 -8.30 -4.46
C TRP A 569 24.74 -7.59 -5.36
N GLU A 570 26.05 -7.84 -5.28
CA GLU A 570 27.06 -7.08 -6.02
C GLU A 570 27.10 -7.36 -7.52
N HIS A 571 26.45 -8.42 -7.99
CA HIS A 571 26.21 -8.67 -9.41
C HIS A 571 25.08 -7.79 -9.98
N LEU A 572 24.39 -7.00 -9.15
CA LEU A 572 23.43 -5.98 -9.56
C LEU A 572 24.07 -4.60 -9.48
N ASP A 573 23.79 -3.75 -10.46
CA ASP A 573 24.28 -2.38 -10.51
C ASP A 573 23.11 -1.39 -10.33
N TYR A 574 23.01 -0.84 -9.12
CA TYR A 574 22.06 0.24 -8.79
C TYR A 574 22.61 1.63 -9.09
N MET A 575 23.70 1.72 -9.88
CA MET A 575 24.38 2.98 -10.27
C MET A 575 25.04 3.73 -9.11
N VAL A 576 24.98 3.18 -7.91
CA VAL A 576 25.67 3.72 -6.72
C VAL A 576 26.89 2.87 -6.45
N THR A 577 28.07 3.48 -6.49
CA THR A 577 29.32 2.70 -6.40
C THR A 577 29.61 2.23 -4.98
N LYS A 578 30.25 1.07 -4.84
CA LYS A 578 30.68 0.50 -3.55
C LYS A 578 31.65 1.46 -2.83
N GLU A 579 32.56 2.09 -3.56
CA GLU A 579 33.52 3.06 -3.03
C GLU A 579 32.84 4.29 -2.41
N PHE A 580 31.71 4.74 -2.99
CA PHE A 580 30.91 5.79 -2.39
C PHE A 580 30.29 5.34 -1.08
N LEU A 581 29.69 4.14 -1.03
CA LEU A 581 29.08 3.60 0.18
C LEU A 581 30.11 3.43 1.30
N ILE A 582 31.32 2.92 0.98
CA ILE A 582 32.44 2.80 1.91
C ILE A 582 32.87 4.17 2.45
N ARG A 583 33.01 5.15 1.55
CA ARG A 583 33.40 6.52 1.96
C ARG A 583 32.37 7.14 2.90
N GLU A 584 31.08 6.97 2.62
CA GLU A 584 30.02 7.49 3.48
C GLU A 584 29.91 6.71 4.80
N ASN A 585 30.20 5.41 4.82
CA ASN A 585 30.28 4.64 6.05
C ASN A 585 31.44 5.14 6.94
N LYS A 586 32.64 5.37 6.37
CA LYS A 586 33.78 5.95 7.11
C LYS A 586 33.45 7.32 7.70
N LYS A 587 32.84 8.21 6.91
CA LYS A 587 32.38 9.52 7.39
C LYS A 587 31.36 9.40 8.55
N ALA A 588 30.50 8.36 8.51
CA ALA A 588 29.57 8.11 9.60
C ALA A 588 30.30 7.87 10.92
N HIS A 589 31.31 7.00 10.92
CA HIS A 589 32.14 6.72 12.10
C HIS A 589 32.91 7.94 12.61
N GLU A 590 33.24 8.87 11.72
CA GLU A 590 33.88 10.15 12.03
C GLU A 590 32.87 11.26 12.44
N GLY A 591 31.57 11.01 12.35
CA GLY A 591 30.50 12.00 12.62
C GLY A 591 30.46 13.14 11.59
N ILE A 592 30.99 12.93 10.36
CA ILE A 592 31.05 13.93 9.31
C ILE A 592 29.81 13.86 8.43
N ALA A 593 29.03 14.93 8.40
CA ALA A 593 27.86 15.05 7.54
C ALA A 593 28.24 15.31 6.08
N THR A 594 27.41 14.84 5.15
CA THR A 594 27.50 15.08 3.72
C THR A 594 26.33 15.94 3.26
N LYS A 595 26.57 16.96 2.47
CA LYS A 595 25.57 17.87 1.91
C LYS A 595 24.58 17.12 1.00
N ASN A 596 23.38 17.67 0.85
CA ASN A 596 22.40 17.13 -0.11
C ASN A 596 22.85 17.41 -1.57
N CYS A 597 22.22 16.71 -2.52
CA CYS A 597 22.62 16.72 -3.93
C CYS A 597 22.44 18.09 -4.63
N ARG A 598 21.56 18.99 -4.14
CA ARG A 598 21.43 20.35 -4.67
C ARG A 598 22.52 21.29 -4.17
N GLU A 599 23.00 21.08 -2.96
CA GLU A 599 24.10 21.87 -2.37
C GLU A 599 25.48 21.44 -2.89
N GLY A 600 25.60 20.22 -3.41
CA GLY A 600 26.84 19.72 -4.00
C GLY A 600 26.78 18.23 -4.35
N CYS A 601 27.49 17.86 -5.42
CA CYS A 601 27.57 16.45 -5.83
C CYS A 601 28.42 15.65 -4.84
N SER A 602 27.82 14.62 -4.22
CA SER A 602 28.52 13.70 -3.30
C SER A 602 29.39 12.65 -3.99
N GLY A 603 29.34 12.57 -5.33
CA GLY A 603 30.14 11.60 -6.11
C GLY A 603 29.68 10.16 -5.92
N CYS A 604 28.35 9.92 -5.91
CA CYS A 604 27.77 8.58 -5.73
C CYS A 604 27.91 7.65 -6.95
N GLY A 605 28.24 8.18 -8.14
CA GLY A 605 28.41 7.42 -9.37
C GLY A 605 27.23 7.52 -10.34
N VAL A 606 26.03 7.84 -9.87
CA VAL A 606 24.78 7.82 -10.65
C VAL A 606 24.83 8.69 -11.91
N ASN A 607 25.43 9.90 -11.85
CA ASN A 607 25.55 10.79 -13.00
C ASN A 607 26.40 10.18 -14.13
N LYS A 608 27.43 9.42 -13.80
CA LYS A 608 28.27 8.73 -14.80
C LYS A 608 27.50 7.55 -15.41
N ALA A 609 26.86 6.73 -14.58
CA ALA A 609 26.12 5.56 -15.03
C ALA A 609 24.87 5.95 -15.84
N ALA A 610 24.17 7.04 -15.47
CA ALA A 610 23.02 7.56 -16.21
C ALA A 610 23.40 8.39 -17.46
N GLY A 611 24.67 8.66 -17.69
CA GLY A 611 25.17 9.41 -18.85
C GLY A 611 24.77 10.89 -18.90
N LYS A 612 24.24 11.45 -17.79
CA LYS A 612 23.85 12.87 -17.68
C LYS A 612 24.10 13.43 -16.29
N GLU A 613 24.29 14.74 -16.20
CA GLU A 613 24.34 15.43 -14.91
C GLU A 613 22.99 15.35 -14.19
N CYS A 614 23.04 15.09 -12.88
CA CYS A 614 21.89 15.26 -12.03
C CYS A 614 21.45 16.74 -12.05
N PHE A 615 20.12 16.97 -12.06
CA PHE A 615 19.54 18.33 -12.10
C PHE A 615 19.86 19.16 -13.36
N ALA A 616 20.24 18.53 -14.48
CA ALA A 616 20.47 19.24 -15.75
C ALA A 616 19.19 20.00 -16.19
N ASP A 617 18.04 19.37 -16.05
CA ASP A 617 16.75 19.93 -16.43
C ASP A 617 16.33 21.13 -15.53
N GLU A 618 16.64 21.05 -14.22
CA GLU A 618 16.44 22.17 -13.28
C GLU A 618 17.36 23.36 -13.62
N LYS A 619 18.64 23.10 -13.88
CA LYS A 619 19.64 24.13 -14.25
C LYS A 619 19.32 24.82 -15.57
N SER A 620 18.74 24.11 -16.52
CA SER A 620 18.32 24.66 -17.83
C SER A 620 17.01 25.45 -17.77
N GLY A 621 16.29 25.47 -16.64
CA GLY A 621 14.98 26.07 -16.51
C GLY A 621 13.86 25.28 -17.22
N ALA A 622 14.16 24.08 -17.72
CA ALA A 622 13.17 23.25 -18.45
C ALA A 622 11.98 22.82 -17.57
N LEU A 623 12.16 22.86 -16.26
CA LEU A 623 11.13 22.47 -15.28
C LEU A 623 10.29 23.65 -14.76
N THR A 624 10.63 24.92 -15.12
CA THR A 624 9.85 26.09 -14.66
C THR A 624 8.48 26.12 -15.30
N SER A 625 7.44 26.31 -14.48
CA SER A 625 6.05 26.47 -14.96
C SER A 625 5.94 27.75 -15.78
N SER A 626 5.40 27.65 -16.99
CA SER A 626 5.18 28.78 -17.89
C SER A 626 3.93 29.59 -17.58
N VAL A 627 3.12 29.15 -16.60
CA VAL A 627 1.86 29.80 -16.26
C VAL A 627 1.95 30.45 -14.88
N PRO A 628 1.74 31.77 -14.74
CA PRO A 628 1.60 32.39 -13.43
C PRO A 628 0.48 31.73 -12.66
N ALA A 629 0.67 31.54 -11.35
CA ALA A 629 -0.40 31.09 -10.46
C ALA A 629 -1.63 32.01 -10.70
N GLN A 630 -2.73 31.46 -11.18
CA GLN A 630 -3.97 32.20 -11.25
C GLN A 630 -4.33 32.58 -9.81
N ALA A 631 -4.56 33.87 -9.60
CA ALA A 631 -5.07 34.37 -8.34
C ALA A 631 -6.30 33.53 -7.98
N THR A 632 -6.29 32.96 -6.78
CA THR A 632 -7.41 32.19 -6.24
C THR A 632 -8.69 33.01 -6.40
N ALA A 633 -9.60 32.53 -7.24
CA ALA A 633 -10.95 33.02 -7.21
C ALA A 633 -11.46 32.84 -5.78
N GLU A 634 -11.95 33.90 -5.16
CA GLU A 634 -12.62 33.81 -3.85
C GLU A 634 -13.68 32.71 -3.99
N VAL A 635 -13.46 31.59 -3.30
CA VAL A 635 -14.47 30.54 -3.20
C VAL A 635 -15.67 31.18 -2.49
N PRO A 636 -16.85 31.18 -3.09
CA PRO A 636 -18.02 31.69 -2.41
C PRO A 636 -18.21 30.86 -1.13
N HIS A 637 -17.97 31.45 0.02
CA HIS A 637 -18.35 30.84 1.29
C HIS A 637 -19.83 30.57 1.22
N GLY A 638 -20.22 29.34 1.34
CA GLY A 638 -21.48 28.71 1.14
C GLY A 638 -22.69 29.64 1.13
N GLU A 639 -23.47 29.58 0.06
CA GLU A 639 -24.81 30.13 0.09
C GLU A 639 -25.62 29.51 1.24
N PRO A 640 -26.45 30.29 1.92
CA PRO A 640 -27.20 29.82 3.08
C PRO A 640 -28.08 28.63 2.73
N LEU A 641 -28.23 27.69 3.69
CA LEU A 641 -29.08 26.50 3.80
C LEU A 641 -30.48 26.53 3.14
N ALA A 642 -30.87 27.63 2.50
CA ALA A 642 -32.26 27.90 2.11
C ALA A 642 -32.80 27.02 0.96
N ASN A 643 -31.94 26.38 0.15
CA ASN A 643 -32.38 25.75 -1.11
C ASN A 643 -32.03 24.25 -1.29
N LYS A 644 -31.65 23.51 -0.24
CA LYS A 644 -31.40 22.08 -0.41
C LYS A 644 -32.70 21.29 -0.55
N LYS A 645 -32.77 20.49 -1.62
CA LYS A 645 -33.92 19.64 -1.93
C LYS A 645 -33.61 18.18 -1.56
N PRO A 646 -34.46 17.52 -0.78
CA PRO A 646 -34.27 16.13 -0.45
C PRO A 646 -34.61 15.24 -1.64
N VAL A 647 -33.78 14.24 -1.88
CA VAL A 647 -33.96 13.21 -2.90
C VAL A 647 -33.85 11.84 -2.24
N ARG A 648 -34.77 10.94 -2.56
CA ARG A 648 -34.66 9.51 -2.26
C ARG A 648 -34.45 8.75 -3.54
N VAL A 649 -33.31 8.08 -3.64
CA VAL A 649 -33.02 7.11 -4.69
C VAL A 649 -33.35 5.72 -4.19
N PHE A 650 -34.01 4.93 -5.01
CA PHE A 650 -34.21 3.50 -4.81
C PHE A 650 -33.18 2.76 -5.64
N PHE A 651 -32.48 1.79 -5.03
CA PHE A 651 -31.44 1.04 -5.69
C PHE A 651 -31.56 -0.46 -5.46
N GLU A 652 -30.97 -1.23 -6.37
CA GLU A 652 -30.75 -2.67 -6.25
C GLU A 652 -29.33 -2.95 -5.80
N LYS A 653 -29.16 -4.00 -4.99
CA LYS A 653 -27.90 -4.61 -4.59
C LYS A 653 -27.97 -6.10 -4.87
N LYS A 654 -27.31 -6.57 -5.92
CA LYS A 654 -27.41 -7.96 -6.42
C LYS A 654 -26.02 -8.50 -6.81
N GLY A 655 -25.95 -9.81 -7.06
CA GLY A 655 -24.76 -10.47 -7.56
C GLY A 655 -23.53 -10.25 -6.68
N ARG A 656 -22.40 -9.76 -7.25
CA ARG A 656 -21.16 -9.53 -6.49
C ARG A 656 -21.34 -8.51 -5.33
N ALA A 657 -22.20 -7.51 -5.50
CA ALA A 657 -22.44 -6.50 -4.48
C ALA A 657 -23.09 -7.06 -3.20
N VAL A 658 -23.63 -8.26 -3.21
CA VAL A 658 -24.14 -8.96 -2.01
C VAL A 658 -23.05 -9.12 -0.95
N TYR A 659 -21.80 -9.29 -1.36
CA TYR A 659 -20.65 -9.52 -0.50
C TYR A 659 -19.99 -8.26 0.03
N ILE A 660 -20.54 -7.06 -0.22
CA ILE A 660 -20.07 -5.80 0.39
C ILE A 660 -20.86 -5.47 1.66
N SER A 661 -20.17 -4.95 2.66
CA SER A 661 -20.82 -4.52 3.91
C SER A 661 -21.63 -3.23 3.71
N HIS A 662 -22.45 -2.88 4.69
CA HIS A 662 -23.17 -1.60 4.67
C HIS A 662 -22.23 -0.39 4.61
N LEU A 663 -21.08 -0.43 5.27
CA LEU A 663 -20.10 0.66 5.22
C LEU A 663 -19.40 0.73 3.86
N ASP A 664 -19.15 -0.40 3.21
CA ASP A 664 -18.60 -0.45 1.86
C ASP A 664 -19.62 0.09 0.84
N LEU A 665 -20.89 -0.26 1.00
CA LEU A 665 -21.99 0.30 0.19
C LEU A 665 -22.07 1.83 0.34
N LEU A 666 -21.97 2.33 1.57
CA LEU A 666 -21.95 3.78 1.83
C LEU A 666 -20.80 4.45 1.07
N ARG A 667 -19.56 3.90 1.14
CA ARG A 667 -18.40 4.43 0.40
C ARG A 667 -18.62 4.38 -1.11
N ALA A 668 -19.07 3.25 -1.63
CA ALA A 668 -19.33 3.08 -3.06
C ALA A 668 -20.33 4.12 -3.57
N MET A 669 -21.44 4.35 -2.84
CA MET A 669 -22.47 5.32 -3.21
C MET A 669 -21.97 6.78 -3.09
N GLN A 670 -21.21 7.12 -2.04
CA GLN A 670 -20.61 8.46 -1.91
C GLN A 670 -19.69 8.78 -3.08
N ARG A 671 -18.82 7.81 -3.45
CA ARG A 671 -17.90 7.97 -4.59
C ARG A 671 -18.65 8.06 -5.92
N ALA A 672 -19.71 7.26 -6.12
CA ALA A 672 -20.55 7.32 -7.31
C ALA A 672 -21.27 8.67 -7.42
N LEU A 673 -21.84 9.19 -6.32
CA LEU A 673 -22.43 10.53 -6.28
C LEU A 673 -21.41 11.63 -6.62
N LYS A 674 -20.18 11.52 -6.17
CA LYS A 674 -19.11 12.47 -6.50
C LYS A 674 -18.77 12.41 -7.99
N ARG A 675 -18.58 11.21 -8.55
CA ARG A 675 -18.25 11.02 -9.98
C ARG A 675 -19.39 11.44 -10.92
N SER A 676 -20.64 11.25 -10.49
CA SER A 676 -21.82 11.59 -11.31
C SER A 676 -22.00 13.09 -11.53
N GLU A 677 -21.16 13.93 -10.91
CA GLU A 677 -21.23 15.40 -10.99
C GLU A 677 -22.65 15.95 -10.67
N LEU A 678 -23.41 15.21 -9.87
CA LEU A 678 -24.68 15.71 -9.34
C LEU A 678 -24.39 16.84 -8.34
N PRO A 679 -25.18 17.93 -8.33
CA PRO A 679 -25.00 19.05 -7.41
C PRO A 679 -25.46 18.67 -6.00
N VAL A 680 -24.74 17.73 -5.38
CA VAL A 680 -25.05 17.23 -4.05
C VAL A 680 -24.69 18.24 -2.96
N TRP A 681 -25.50 18.27 -1.90
CA TRP A 681 -25.22 19.07 -0.73
C TRP A 681 -24.21 18.40 0.20
N TYR A 682 -23.25 19.19 0.68
CA TYR A 682 -22.25 18.78 1.66
C TYR A 682 -22.63 19.28 3.06
N SER A 683 -22.37 18.46 4.07
CA SER A 683 -22.55 18.82 5.46
C SER A 683 -21.67 20.02 5.83
N GLU A 684 -22.15 20.86 6.76
CA GLU A 684 -21.41 22.01 7.27
C GLU A 684 -20.44 21.57 8.38
N GLY A 685 -19.34 22.29 8.53
CA GLY A 685 -18.33 22.06 9.56
C GLY A 685 -16.92 21.91 9.02
N PHE A 686 -15.98 21.48 9.90
CA PHE A 686 -14.54 21.39 9.57
C PHE A 686 -14.18 20.29 8.55
N ASN A 687 -15.08 19.34 8.30
CA ASN A 687 -14.89 18.26 7.33
C ASN A 687 -16.20 18.07 6.56
N PRO A 688 -16.50 18.91 5.55
CA PRO A 688 -17.68 18.74 4.72
C PRO A 688 -17.68 17.37 4.04
N ARG A 689 -18.82 16.66 4.13
CA ARG A 689 -19.02 15.37 3.44
C ARG A 689 -20.36 15.37 2.75
N ILE A 690 -20.49 14.64 1.67
CA ILE A 690 -21.79 14.39 1.05
C ILE A 690 -22.71 13.79 2.13
N TYR A 691 -23.83 14.46 2.39
CA TYR A 691 -24.82 13.91 3.31
C TYR A 691 -25.54 12.75 2.63
N LEU A 692 -25.36 11.58 3.16
CA LEU A 692 -25.95 10.34 2.67
C LEU A 692 -26.53 9.56 3.85
N ASN A 693 -27.77 9.14 3.72
CA ASN A 693 -28.47 8.38 4.73
C ASN A 693 -29.22 7.18 4.13
N PHE A 694 -29.04 6.02 4.71
CA PHE A 694 -29.79 4.82 4.39
C PHE A 694 -30.84 4.61 5.48
N PRO A 695 -32.13 4.72 5.15
CA PRO A 695 -33.21 4.50 6.12
C PRO A 695 -33.17 3.15 6.82
N LEU A 696 -32.78 2.10 6.09
CA LEU A 696 -32.54 0.77 6.61
C LEU A 696 -31.20 0.26 6.08
N ALA A 697 -30.32 -0.18 6.98
CA ALA A 697 -29.04 -0.75 6.60
C ALA A 697 -29.23 -2.18 6.06
N LEU A 698 -28.86 -2.42 4.81
CA LEU A 698 -28.88 -3.74 4.19
C LEU A 698 -27.67 -4.55 4.67
N SER A 699 -27.91 -5.74 5.20
CA SER A 699 -26.87 -6.61 5.73
C SER A 699 -25.99 -7.20 4.63
N LEU A 700 -24.78 -7.61 5.03
CA LEU A 700 -23.89 -8.44 4.21
C LEU A 700 -24.62 -9.77 3.89
N GLY A 701 -24.50 -10.25 2.67
CA GLY A 701 -25.12 -11.49 2.20
C GLY A 701 -26.58 -11.36 1.79
N VAL A 702 -27.15 -10.15 1.86
CA VAL A 702 -28.57 -9.94 1.49
C VAL A 702 -28.65 -9.13 0.19
N GLU A 703 -29.44 -9.63 -0.75
CA GLU A 703 -29.84 -8.88 -1.95
C GLU A 703 -30.90 -7.85 -1.59
N GLY A 704 -30.90 -6.71 -2.28
CA GLY A 704 -31.92 -5.70 -2.19
C GLY A 704 -32.46 -5.38 -3.58
N THR A 705 -33.77 -5.31 -3.73
CA THR A 705 -34.41 -5.02 -5.03
C THR A 705 -34.90 -3.57 -5.13
N ARG A 706 -35.06 -2.88 -4.02
CA ARG A 706 -35.56 -1.50 -3.98
C ARG A 706 -35.21 -0.83 -2.65
N GLU A 707 -33.94 -0.73 -2.35
CA GLU A 707 -33.45 -0.15 -1.10
C GLU A 707 -33.43 1.39 -1.17
N PRO A 708 -33.90 2.10 -0.15
CA PRO A 708 -33.92 3.56 -0.14
C PRO A 708 -32.58 4.16 0.30
N MET A 709 -32.17 5.24 -0.37
CA MET A 709 -31.01 6.05 -0.03
C MET A 709 -31.38 7.53 -0.15
N ASP A 710 -31.19 8.31 0.89
CA ASP A 710 -31.55 9.73 0.96
C ASP A 710 -30.31 10.62 0.92
N PHE A 711 -30.37 11.68 0.08
CA PHE A 711 -29.40 12.75 0.05
C PHE A 711 -30.07 14.09 -0.34
N TYR A 712 -29.31 15.17 -0.44
CA TYR A 712 -29.81 16.47 -0.86
C TYR A 712 -29.07 16.96 -2.09
N ILE A 713 -29.79 17.68 -2.95
CA ILE A 713 -29.24 18.43 -4.08
C ILE A 713 -29.45 19.93 -3.86
N VAL A 714 -28.63 20.76 -4.50
CA VAL A 714 -28.68 22.23 -4.41
C VAL A 714 -29.20 22.90 -5.66
N GLU A 715 -29.40 22.13 -6.73
CA GLU A 715 -29.96 22.61 -8.02
C GLU A 715 -31.16 21.77 -8.42
N ASP A 716 -31.96 22.31 -9.39
CA ASP A 716 -33.09 21.58 -9.96
C ASP A 716 -32.62 20.63 -11.06
N ILE A 717 -32.68 19.32 -10.77
CA ILE A 717 -32.44 18.24 -11.71
C ILE A 717 -33.60 17.25 -11.65
N SER A 718 -34.00 16.68 -12.80
CA SER A 718 -35.07 15.68 -12.85
C SER A 718 -34.67 14.38 -12.18
N PHE A 719 -35.61 13.64 -11.64
CA PHE A 719 -35.33 12.34 -11.02
C PHE A 719 -34.77 11.32 -12.00
N GLU A 720 -35.21 11.37 -13.25
CA GLU A 720 -34.72 10.52 -14.34
C GLU A 720 -33.24 10.82 -14.62
N GLU A 721 -32.84 12.08 -14.65
CA GLU A 721 -31.45 12.49 -14.87
C GLU A 721 -30.57 12.06 -13.69
N ILE A 722 -31.04 12.18 -12.44
CA ILE A 722 -30.32 11.70 -11.25
C ILE A 722 -30.05 10.21 -11.37
N VAL A 723 -31.05 9.40 -11.70
CA VAL A 723 -30.92 7.95 -11.88
C VAL A 723 -29.96 7.63 -13.02
N SER A 724 -30.08 8.31 -14.16
CA SER A 724 -29.22 8.09 -15.33
C SER A 724 -27.75 8.37 -15.03
N ARG A 725 -27.44 9.54 -14.46
CA ARG A 725 -26.07 9.93 -14.10
C ARG A 725 -25.47 8.99 -13.06
N LEU A 726 -26.24 8.63 -12.03
CA LEU A 726 -25.76 7.74 -10.97
C LEU A 726 -25.46 6.35 -11.52
N ASN A 727 -26.31 5.79 -12.40
CA ASN A 727 -26.09 4.48 -13.00
C ASN A 727 -24.84 4.42 -13.89
N GLY A 728 -24.41 5.52 -14.49
CA GLY A 728 -23.14 5.60 -15.21
C GLY A 728 -21.91 5.42 -14.32
N GLU A 729 -22.04 5.59 -13.01
CA GLU A 729 -20.95 5.64 -12.04
C GLU A 729 -21.03 4.57 -10.95
N LEU A 730 -22.02 3.68 -11.02
CA LEU A 730 -22.15 2.56 -10.09
C LEU A 730 -21.32 1.35 -10.52
N PRO A 731 -20.67 0.64 -9.59
CA PRO A 731 -19.98 -0.61 -9.89
C PRO A 731 -20.97 -1.76 -10.15
N GLU A 732 -20.46 -2.87 -10.68
CA GLU A 732 -21.24 -4.08 -10.94
C GLU A 732 -22.04 -4.54 -9.71
N GLY A 733 -23.31 -4.86 -9.91
CA GLY A 733 -24.22 -5.34 -8.88
C GLY A 733 -24.96 -4.24 -8.08
N LEU A 734 -24.69 -2.97 -8.35
CA LEU A 734 -25.46 -1.83 -7.86
C LEU A 734 -26.15 -1.11 -9.01
N CYS A 735 -27.43 -0.81 -8.87
CA CYS A 735 -28.22 -0.13 -9.89
C CYS A 735 -29.28 0.77 -9.24
N ALA A 736 -29.35 2.05 -9.62
CA ALA A 736 -30.45 2.94 -9.23
C ALA A 736 -31.67 2.63 -10.09
N VAL A 737 -32.79 2.25 -9.47
CA VAL A 737 -34.02 1.84 -10.15
C VAL A 737 -35.10 2.90 -10.18
N GLY A 738 -34.90 4.01 -9.46
CA GLY A 738 -35.81 5.14 -9.47
C GLY A 738 -35.42 6.21 -8.44
N ALA A 739 -35.99 7.40 -8.56
CA ALA A 739 -35.83 8.48 -7.60
C ALA A 739 -37.14 9.22 -7.40
N ALA A 740 -37.33 9.78 -6.22
CA ALA A 740 -38.52 10.55 -5.85
C ALA A 740 -38.20 11.55 -4.71
N ALA A 741 -39.07 12.48 -4.45
CA ALA A 741 -39.05 13.23 -3.22
C ALA A 741 -39.43 12.32 -2.04
N PRO A 742 -38.69 12.33 -0.90
CA PRO A 742 -39.04 11.51 0.25
C PRO A 742 -40.34 12.02 0.89
N VAL A 743 -41.39 11.19 0.82
CA VAL A 743 -42.70 11.49 1.41
C VAL A 743 -42.75 11.00 2.86
N HIS A 744 -42.16 9.83 3.12
CA HIS A 744 -42.14 9.19 4.44
C HIS A 744 -40.79 9.39 5.14
N LEU A 745 -40.86 9.60 6.44
CA LEU A 745 -39.64 9.69 7.27
C LEU A 745 -39.10 8.29 7.59
N ASN A 746 -37.79 8.18 7.81
CA ASN A 746 -37.11 6.91 8.12
C ASN A 746 -37.72 6.20 9.36
N LYS A 747 -38.19 6.96 10.36
CA LYS A 747 -38.85 6.44 11.56
C LYS A 747 -40.20 5.81 11.31
N GLU A 748 -40.78 6.00 10.13
CA GLU A 748 -42.09 5.43 9.73
C GLU A 748 -41.95 4.05 9.07
N ILE A 749 -40.71 3.57 8.85
CA ILE A 749 -40.48 2.20 8.40
C ILE A 749 -40.95 1.26 9.52
N GLY A 750 -42.03 0.53 9.24
CA GLY A 750 -42.61 -0.43 10.18
C GLY A 750 -42.14 -1.86 9.99
N PHE A 751 -41.86 -2.21 8.75
CA PHE A 751 -41.54 -3.60 8.38
C PHE A 751 -40.47 -3.63 7.29
N ALA A 752 -39.67 -4.73 7.28
CA ALA A 752 -38.85 -5.14 6.16
C ALA A 752 -39.31 -6.53 5.70
N GLU A 753 -39.49 -6.71 4.42
CA GLU A 753 -39.91 -7.99 3.84
C GLU A 753 -38.68 -8.69 3.25
N TYR A 754 -38.51 -9.97 3.63
CA TYR A 754 -37.39 -10.79 3.16
C TYR A 754 -37.95 -12.03 2.45
N THR A 755 -37.39 -12.35 1.28
CA THR A 755 -37.60 -13.62 0.61
C THR A 755 -36.39 -14.52 0.89
N LEU A 756 -36.65 -15.68 1.51
CA LEU A 756 -35.63 -16.68 1.80
C LEU A 756 -35.84 -17.88 0.87
N THR A 757 -34.81 -18.22 0.09
CA THR A 757 -34.85 -19.37 -0.81
C THR A 757 -34.13 -20.56 -0.18
N TYR A 758 -34.81 -21.69 -0.06
CA TYR A 758 -34.24 -22.93 0.47
C TYR A 758 -34.30 -24.04 -0.60
N SER A 759 -33.28 -24.88 -0.62
CA SER A 759 -33.27 -26.12 -1.39
C SER A 759 -33.85 -27.23 -0.50
N GLY A 760 -35.03 -27.77 -0.84
CA GLY A 760 -35.69 -28.84 -0.07
C GLY A 760 -37.14 -29.05 -0.53
N SER A 761 -37.81 -30.07 0.00
CA SER A 761 -39.23 -30.27 -0.30
C SER A 761 -40.08 -29.20 0.38
N MET A 762 -41.14 -28.78 -0.25
CA MET A 762 -42.13 -27.85 0.31
C MET A 762 -42.65 -28.34 1.69
N ALA A 763 -42.82 -29.63 1.84
CA ALA A 763 -43.34 -30.23 3.09
C ALA A 763 -42.31 -30.05 4.22
N ASP A 764 -41.02 -30.28 3.96
CA ASP A 764 -39.96 -30.14 4.95
C ASP A 764 -39.80 -28.68 5.38
N VAL A 765 -39.83 -27.76 4.41
CA VAL A 765 -39.72 -26.31 4.70
C VAL A 765 -40.89 -25.82 5.52
N LYS A 766 -42.13 -26.22 5.18
CA LYS A 766 -43.32 -25.89 5.99
C LYS A 766 -43.21 -26.46 7.41
N ALA A 767 -42.88 -27.74 7.56
CA ALA A 767 -42.70 -28.36 8.85
C ALA A 767 -41.63 -27.67 9.70
N ALA A 768 -40.52 -27.28 9.11
CA ALA A 768 -39.47 -26.52 9.79
C ALA A 768 -39.95 -25.12 10.24
N LEU A 769 -40.69 -24.39 9.39
CA LEU A 769 -41.25 -23.09 9.71
C LEU A 769 -42.31 -23.16 10.80
N ASP A 770 -43.21 -24.18 10.72
CA ASP A 770 -44.23 -24.41 11.74
C ASP A 770 -43.56 -24.72 13.09
N SER A 771 -42.53 -25.55 13.10
CA SER A 771 -41.71 -25.84 14.29
C SER A 771 -41.01 -24.60 14.84
N PHE A 772 -40.45 -23.77 13.95
CA PHE A 772 -39.78 -22.53 14.33
C PHE A 772 -40.77 -21.55 14.99
N MET A 773 -41.94 -21.36 14.38
CA MET A 773 -42.99 -20.45 14.90
C MET A 773 -43.75 -21.01 16.11
N ALA A 774 -43.72 -22.31 16.32
CA ALA A 774 -44.33 -22.94 17.51
C ALA A 774 -43.52 -22.71 18.79
N GLN A 775 -42.26 -22.33 18.72
CA GLN A 775 -41.44 -22.04 19.89
C GLN A 775 -42.07 -20.91 20.73
N GLU A 776 -42.01 -20.99 22.05
CA GLU A 776 -42.52 -19.95 22.94
C GLU A 776 -41.72 -18.65 22.78
N LYS A 777 -40.38 -18.77 22.58
CA LYS A 777 -39.47 -17.70 22.29
C LYS A 777 -38.51 -18.13 21.20
N ILE A 778 -38.08 -17.17 20.38
CA ILE A 778 -37.04 -17.36 19.38
C ILE A 778 -35.86 -16.47 19.80
N GLU A 779 -34.94 -17.08 20.54
CA GLU A 779 -33.81 -16.35 21.13
C GLU A 779 -32.61 -16.33 20.20
N VAL A 780 -32.07 -15.13 19.93
CA VAL A 780 -30.86 -14.92 19.18
C VAL A 780 -29.83 -14.11 19.98
N GLU A 781 -28.56 -14.45 19.84
CA GLU A 781 -27.48 -13.69 20.46
C GLU A 781 -27.11 -12.46 19.61
N LYS A 782 -27.04 -11.31 20.26
CA LYS A 782 -26.69 -10.05 19.61
C LYS A 782 -25.63 -9.30 20.43
N ARG A 783 -24.59 -8.79 19.75
CA ARG A 783 -23.60 -7.94 20.39
C ARG A 783 -24.12 -6.51 20.57
N SER A 784 -24.25 -6.08 21.80
CA SER A 784 -24.61 -4.70 22.16
C SER A 784 -23.37 -3.85 22.41
N LYS A 785 -23.33 -2.60 21.90
CA LYS A 785 -22.23 -1.66 22.15
C LYS A 785 -21.98 -1.35 23.64
N LYS A 786 -23.03 -1.48 24.48
CA LYS A 786 -22.95 -1.12 25.89
C LYS A 786 -22.95 -2.32 26.86
N LYS A 787 -23.52 -3.48 26.44
CA LYS A 787 -23.77 -4.61 27.33
C LYS A 787 -23.03 -5.90 26.92
N GLY A 788 -22.18 -5.89 25.89
CA GLY A 788 -21.55 -7.11 25.37
C GLY A 788 -22.56 -7.99 24.60
N MET A 789 -22.44 -9.31 24.71
CA MET A 789 -23.41 -10.25 24.13
C MET A 789 -24.71 -10.20 24.93
N ILE A 790 -25.80 -10.06 24.22
CA ILE A 790 -27.18 -10.10 24.80
C ILE A 790 -28.04 -11.07 24.01
N THR A 791 -28.92 -11.75 24.68
CA THR A 791 -29.94 -12.59 24.05
C THR A 791 -31.21 -11.76 23.82
N VAL A 792 -31.77 -11.84 22.64
CA VAL A 792 -32.98 -11.12 22.23
C VAL A 792 -33.99 -12.11 21.70
N ASP A 793 -35.20 -12.06 22.20
CA ASP A 793 -36.34 -12.82 21.64
C ASP A 793 -36.85 -12.07 20.40
N ILE A 794 -36.73 -12.69 19.22
CA ILE A 794 -37.16 -12.08 17.95
C ILE A 794 -38.56 -12.51 17.53
N LYS A 795 -39.19 -13.49 18.20
CA LYS A 795 -40.52 -13.97 17.84
C LYS A 795 -41.58 -12.87 17.67
N PRO A 796 -41.66 -11.84 18.55
CA PRO A 796 -42.62 -10.76 18.41
C PRO A 796 -42.44 -9.89 17.17
N TYR A 797 -41.28 -10.00 16.47
CA TYR A 797 -40.88 -9.18 15.33
C TYR A 797 -40.85 -9.96 14.01
N VAL A 798 -41.23 -11.26 14.01
CA VAL A 798 -41.21 -12.12 12.82
C VAL A 798 -42.63 -12.56 12.47
N GLU A 799 -43.01 -12.30 11.22
CA GLU A 799 -44.26 -12.77 10.62
C GLU A 799 -43.96 -13.51 9.33
N ILE A 800 -44.51 -14.72 9.16
CA ILE A 800 -44.39 -15.47 7.92
C ILE A 800 -45.60 -15.15 7.03
N LYS A 801 -45.40 -14.50 5.91
CA LYS A 801 -46.42 -14.13 4.97
C LYS A 801 -46.88 -15.28 4.06
N GLY A 802 -46.02 -16.19 3.75
CA GLY A 802 -46.33 -17.35 2.93
C GLY A 802 -45.13 -18.20 2.55
N VAL A 803 -45.41 -19.38 2.00
CA VAL A 803 -44.40 -20.28 1.43
C VAL A 803 -44.90 -20.70 0.05
N SER A 804 -44.08 -20.53 -0.97
CA SER A 804 -44.41 -20.90 -2.35
C SER A 804 -43.33 -21.75 -2.96
N GLU A 805 -43.67 -22.67 -3.86
CA GLU A 805 -42.74 -23.35 -4.75
C GLU A 805 -42.36 -22.39 -5.88
N GLY A 806 -41.07 -22.29 -6.17
CA GLY A 806 -40.55 -21.49 -7.25
C GLY A 806 -39.63 -22.31 -8.15
N ASP A 807 -39.78 -22.17 -9.46
CA ASP A 807 -38.97 -22.84 -10.47
C ASP A 807 -37.66 -22.10 -10.75
N SER A 808 -37.33 -21.03 -10.03
CA SER A 808 -36.15 -20.22 -10.32
C SER A 808 -35.51 -19.66 -9.07
N VAL A 809 -34.28 -19.99 -8.95
CA VAL A 809 -33.31 -19.37 -8.07
C VAL A 809 -32.99 -17.98 -8.61
N TYR A 810 -33.33 -16.96 -7.92
CA TYR A 810 -32.79 -15.63 -8.13
C TYR A 810 -32.13 -15.13 -6.85
#